data_1d23f1496c8b8749b46314c78ea0ab8e
#
_entry.id   1d23f1496c8b8749b46314c78ea0ab8e
#
_cell.length_a   1.000
_cell.length_b   1.000
_cell.length_c   1.000
_cell.angle_alpha   90.00
_cell.angle_beta   90.00
_cell.angle_gamma   90.00
#
_symmetry.space_group_name_H-M   'P 1'
#
loop_
_entity.id
_entity.type
_entity.pdbx_description
1 polymer ?
#
loop_
_entity_poly.entity_id
_entity_poly.type
_entity_poly.pdbx_seq_one_letter_code
_entity_poly.pdbx_strand_id
1 'polypeptide(L)'
;MITILGRLDDCADKLDQEMTRKALKTDSRSDVPSQPAGCLHESVGDALHDREPPEDAHLYKQLVDSLWINRFTSRPQSALEWDLATGGISTTMQGSFRNAILHSLAFDTIERREEAIPEAFEETFSWIYLREPTERDGLRLWSSFPEWLEGNTNQPYWISGKPGSGKSTLMKFVQQQPLLITHLKNWSGEFPLICTSYYAWVAGSDLQKSCQGLMRTILYRILTENPSWIPEIAPRRWLLLLTLRDIYELPSWHDWEIEESFETLLMKCGTSARLALFIDGLDEFDSPPLKVLELIQKINSRDGIKICVASRQWTEFNDAFHESPCLRMQDLTATDMAHFVDAKLEGNRGFLELKRIFPTEATQLVTDVVAKAEGVFLWVSIVVRSLLAALTEGDGLSDLRTIVDQLPSDIALLYDAIWARIGGHNMVASAKLLTTFNAAQGTPSYITLWLADEKQPLEYDIRTLSDEGRAGVRDIMKRRLDSRTRGVLEISTRGNIDFLHRTARDWIFQPRIWEGIRSEVPEDFDPYLQLLRAETIKMPFMYTALSELSDSQSMDIGRILFATVLWYASQVKQLPTADPELILILDKLDQELDQGFRNAIKRERSETSYARLIKQKDYRTSPKPILFLDTILGLMATFCVLPYIKAKLPSDPTQKSSDKHATLLENAVFGYAGTYYDIEWKQRIATVAFLLENGVSRKAIFFDGRPVIETVRKRRKETTNEDEKDYLIRVEELLSTKRSLKESLKTRFQRVKRS
;
A
#
# COMPACT_ATOMS: atom_id res chain seq x y z
N MET A 1 3.08 15.22 37.73
CA MET A 1 2.33 15.72 36.56
C MET A 1 2.21 17.23 36.58
N ILE A 2 1.67 17.87 37.61
CA ILE A 2 1.56 19.35 37.73
C ILE A 2 2.94 20.04 37.65
N THR A 3 3.97 19.50 38.24
CA THR A 3 5.34 20.05 38.23
C THR A 3 6.03 19.91 36.86
N ILE A 4 5.64 18.94 36.05
CA ILE A 4 6.16 18.75 34.68
C ILE A 4 5.43 19.67 33.72
N LEU A 5 4.13 19.89 33.89
CA LEU A 5 3.34 20.84 33.11
C LEU A 5 3.81 22.28 33.35
N GLY A 6 4.10 22.65 34.61
CA GLY A 6 4.65 23.98 34.92
C GLY A 6 6.05 24.22 34.35
N ARG A 7 6.90 23.17 34.22
CA ARG A 7 8.20 23.27 33.55
C ARG A 7 8.08 23.34 32.04
N LEU A 8 7.04 22.75 31.45
CA LEU A 8 6.77 22.81 30.01
C LEU A 8 6.23 24.20 29.62
N ASP A 9 5.39 24.81 30.45
CA ASP A 9 4.92 26.19 30.24
C ASP A 9 6.09 27.19 30.37
N ASP A 10 6.96 27.06 31.36
CA ASP A 10 8.18 27.86 31.48
C ASP A 10 9.15 27.69 30.30
N CYS A 11 9.23 26.49 29.71
CA CYS A 11 10.04 26.25 28.52
C CYS A 11 9.39 26.83 27.26
N ALA A 12 8.07 26.74 27.13
CA ALA A 12 7.33 27.33 26.00
C ALA A 12 7.44 28.85 26.00
N ASP A 13 7.32 29.50 27.17
CA ASP A 13 7.46 30.96 27.31
C ASP A 13 8.90 31.44 27.05
N LYS A 14 9.91 30.62 27.45
CA LYS A 14 11.31 30.92 27.13
C LYS A 14 11.63 30.72 25.64
N LEU A 15 11.04 29.74 25.00
CA LEU A 15 11.18 29.49 23.56
C LEU A 15 10.53 30.63 22.76
N ASP A 16 9.34 31.07 23.17
CA ASP A 16 8.63 32.20 22.56
C ASP A 16 9.42 33.50 22.67
N GLN A 17 10.04 33.77 23.86
CA GLN A 17 10.94 34.92 24.06
C GLN A 17 12.22 34.83 23.26
N GLU A 18 12.81 33.63 23.09
CA GLU A 18 14.03 33.43 22.30
C GLU A 18 13.76 33.51 20.80
N MET A 19 12.60 33.00 20.33
CA MET A 19 12.17 33.13 18.95
C MET A 19 11.84 34.57 18.56
N THR A 20 11.16 35.30 19.44
CA THR A 20 10.94 36.76 19.27
C THR A 20 12.27 37.51 19.22
N ARG A 21 13.26 37.10 20.01
CA ARG A 21 14.59 37.69 20.03
C ARG A 21 15.43 37.37 18.81
N LYS A 22 15.25 36.17 18.21
CA LYS A 22 15.88 35.77 16.94
C LYS A 22 15.22 36.46 15.74
N ALA A 23 13.90 36.60 15.74
CA ALA A 23 13.17 37.34 14.72
C ALA A 23 13.61 38.81 14.63
N LEU A 24 13.80 39.45 15.79
CA LEU A 24 14.33 40.81 15.87
C LEU A 24 15.81 40.95 15.45
N LYS A 25 16.59 39.87 15.46
CA LYS A 25 17.99 39.89 15.02
C LYS A 25 18.16 39.60 13.51
N THR A 26 17.19 38.99 12.85
CA THR A 26 17.23 38.75 11.40
C THR A 26 16.81 39.93 10.55
N ASP A 27 16.11 40.91 11.13
CA ASP A 27 15.71 42.14 10.40
C ASP A 27 16.83 43.18 10.20
N SER A 28 18.03 42.93 10.71
CA SER A 28 19.17 43.88 10.63
C SER A 28 20.24 43.53 9.59
N ARG A 29 19.96 42.62 8.63
CA ARG A 29 20.87 42.32 7.51
C ARG A 29 20.14 42.29 6.15
N SER A 30 19.87 43.48 5.65
CA SER A 30 19.57 43.73 4.24
C SER A 30 20.85 44.14 3.53
N ASP A 31 21.38 43.32 2.67
CA ASP A 31 22.15 43.69 1.47
C ASP A 31 22.56 42.42 0.72
N VAL A 32 21.84 42.05 -0.35
CA VAL A 32 22.34 41.22 -1.44
C VAL A 32 21.66 41.65 -2.74
N PRO A 33 22.40 41.77 -3.84
CA PRO A 33 21.93 42.38 -5.10
C PRO A 33 21.10 41.39 -5.95
N SER A 34 20.19 41.97 -6.71
CA SER A 34 19.32 41.36 -7.73
C SER A 34 20.07 40.66 -8.86
N GLN A 35 19.72 39.40 -9.13
CA GLN A 35 19.93 38.73 -10.45
C GLN A 35 18.64 38.03 -10.93
N PRO A 36 18.48 37.81 -12.26
CA PRO A 36 17.17 37.70 -12.89
C PRO A 36 16.59 36.28 -12.87
N ALA A 37 15.24 36.25 -12.90
CA ALA A 37 14.39 35.06 -12.90
C ALA A 37 14.64 34.16 -14.11
N GLY A 38 14.94 32.90 -13.83
CA GLY A 38 14.96 31.80 -14.80
C GLY A 38 15.21 30.49 -14.10
N CYS A 39 14.26 29.55 -14.21
CA CYS A 39 14.36 28.15 -13.79
C CYS A 39 14.52 27.87 -12.28
N LEU A 40 13.41 27.94 -11.53
CA LEU A 40 13.37 27.61 -10.11
C LEU A 40 12.13 26.74 -9.75
N HIS A 41 11.77 25.77 -10.59
CA HIS A 41 10.61 24.91 -10.28
C HIS A 41 10.96 23.55 -9.65
N GLU A 42 12.24 23.16 -9.61
CA GLU A 42 12.67 21.86 -9.09
C GLU A 42 13.40 21.88 -7.74
N SER A 43 13.81 23.04 -7.22
CA SER A 43 14.73 23.11 -6.07
C SER A 43 14.09 23.48 -4.72
N VAL A 44 12.79 23.71 -4.63
CA VAL A 44 12.13 24.18 -3.38
C VAL A 44 11.58 23.04 -2.53
N GLY A 45 11.31 21.86 -3.10
CA GLY A 45 10.98 20.63 -2.35
C GLY A 45 12.13 20.13 -1.48
N ASP A 46 13.36 20.32 -1.95
CA ASP A 46 14.57 19.81 -1.28
C ASP A 46 15.00 20.64 -0.07
N ALA A 47 14.66 21.93 -0.01
CA ALA A 47 15.14 22.83 1.03
C ALA A 47 14.54 22.55 2.45
N LEU A 48 13.42 21.83 2.56
CA LEU A 48 12.85 21.42 3.83
C LEU A 48 13.35 20.05 4.31
N HIS A 49 13.85 19.21 3.42
CA HIS A 49 14.36 17.88 3.73
C HIS A 49 15.86 17.80 3.98
N ASP A 50 16.64 18.80 3.53
CA ASP A 50 18.11 18.83 3.68
C ASP A 50 18.62 19.34 5.04
N ARG A 51 17.73 19.70 5.98
CA ARG A 51 18.17 20.12 7.31
C ARG A 51 18.33 18.91 8.22
N GLU A 52 19.52 18.71 8.75
CA GLU A 52 19.76 17.73 9.80
C GLU A 52 18.81 17.99 10.99
N PRO A 53 18.14 16.95 11.54
CA PRO A 53 17.28 17.11 12.69
C PRO A 53 18.13 17.61 13.87
N PRO A 54 17.56 18.52 14.70
CA PRO A 54 18.27 19.02 15.88
C PRO A 54 18.65 17.86 16.81
N GLU A 55 19.75 18.02 17.55
CA GLU A 55 20.27 17.00 18.49
C GLU A 55 19.20 16.50 19.49
N ASP A 56 18.16 17.28 19.72
CA ASP A 56 17.03 16.98 20.61
C ASP A 56 15.71 16.72 19.87
N ALA A 57 15.74 16.11 18.67
CA ALA A 57 14.55 15.85 17.83
C ALA A 57 13.40 15.15 18.57
N HIS A 58 13.70 14.30 19.55
CA HIS A 58 12.72 13.63 20.40
C HIS A 58 12.01 14.61 21.37
N LEU A 59 12.78 15.48 22.02
CA LEU A 59 12.22 16.53 22.88
C LEU A 59 11.38 17.53 22.06
N TYR A 60 11.85 17.85 20.85
CA TYR A 60 11.14 18.70 19.92
C TYR A 60 9.81 18.07 19.48
N LYS A 61 9.78 16.79 19.17
CA LYS A 61 8.55 16.07 18.83
C LYS A 61 7.58 16.02 20.01
N GLN A 62 8.07 15.71 21.20
CA GLN A 62 7.24 15.74 22.42
C GLN A 62 6.68 17.13 22.69
N LEU A 63 7.46 18.19 22.43
CA LEU A 63 7.01 19.57 22.54
C LEU A 63 5.92 19.88 21.49
N VAL A 64 6.13 19.49 20.24
CA VAL A 64 5.14 19.65 19.15
C VAL A 64 3.85 18.92 19.48
N ASP A 65 3.93 17.65 19.89
CA ASP A 65 2.76 16.84 20.26
C ASP A 65 2.03 17.43 21.49
N SER A 66 2.77 17.96 22.47
CA SER A 66 2.19 18.63 23.64
C SER A 66 1.54 19.96 23.29
N LEU A 67 2.18 20.77 22.48
CA LEU A 67 1.61 22.02 21.96
C LEU A 67 0.39 21.75 21.09
N TRP A 68 0.44 20.71 20.26
CA TRP A 68 -0.67 20.30 19.41
C TRP A 68 -1.92 19.96 20.22
N ILE A 69 -1.77 19.17 21.29
CA ILE A 69 -2.87 18.76 22.16
C ILE A 69 -3.42 19.94 22.97
N ASN A 70 -2.56 20.84 23.47
CA ASN A 70 -2.94 21.84 24.47
C ASN A 70 -3.26 23.24 23.91
N ARG A 71 -2.60 23.67 22.84
CA ARG A 71 -2.75 25.05 22.30
C ARG A 71 -3.48 25.13 20.96
N PHE A 72 -3.41 24.10 20.13
CA PHE A 72 -3.98 24.11 18.79
C PHE A 72 -5.34 23.41 18.67
N THR A 73 -5.97 23.06 19.78
CA THR A 73 -7.33 22.52 19.82
C THR A 73 -8.42 23.57 19.53
N SER A 74 -8.10 24.86 19.66
CA SER A 74 -9.04 25.96 19.41
C SER A 74 -8.93 26.47 17.97
N ARG A 75 -10.06 26.64 17.30
CA ARG A 75 -10.13 27.23 15.95
C ARG A 75 -9.89 28.73 16.04
N PRO A 76 -9.10 29.36 15.13
CA PRO A 76 -9.02 30.84 15.06
C PRO A 76 -10.41 31.43 14.84
N GLN A 77 -10.80 32.38 15.69
CA GLN A 77 -12.19 32.90 15.73
C GLN A 77 -12.43 34.12 14.85
N SER A 78 -11.37 34.74 14.27
CA SER A 78 -11.53 35.96 13.49
C SER A 78 -10.66 36.03 12.23
N ALA A 79 -11.18 36.68 11.17
CA ALA A 79 -10.44 36.96 9.94
C ALA A 79 -9.18 37.80 10.20
N LEU A 80 -9.19 38.64 11.28
CA LEU A 80 -8.08 39.48 11.66
C LEU A 80 -6.88 38.67 12.18
N GLU A 81 -7.14 37.55 12.87
CA GLU A 81 -6.08 36.62 13.30
C GLU A 81 -5.42 35.92 12.09
N TRP A 82 -6.19 35.72 11.04
CA TRP A 82 -5.68 35.17 9.77
C TRP A 82 -4.80 36.15 9.02
N ASP A 83 -5.21 37.42 8.90
CA ASP A 83 -4.45 38.47 8.22
C ASP A 83 -3.15 38.80 8.96
N LEU A 84 -3.17 38.80 10.29
CA LEU A 84 -1.97 38.97 11.12
C LEU A 84 -1.03 37.75 11.00
N ALA A 85 -1.58 36.56 10.92
CA ALA A 85 -0.81 35.33 10.81
C ALA A 85 -0.19 35.13 9.40
N THR A 86 -0.82 35.65 8.35
CA THR A 86 -0.34 35.50 6.95
C THR A 86 0.44 36.71 6.43
N GLY A 87 0.29 37.88 7.03
CA GLY A 87 0.81 39.19 6.54
C GLY A 87 2.32 39.38 6.56
N GLY A 88 3.10 38.40 7.01
CA GLY A 88 4.58 38.50 7.09
C GLY A 88 5.35 37.36 6.46
N ILE A 89 4.70 36.48 5.66
CA ILE A 89 5.33 35.26 5.14
C ILE A 89 5.56 35.40 3.64
N SER A 90 6.76 35.01 3.19
CA SER A 90 7.07 34.97 1.75
C SER A 90 6.17 33.93 1.02
N THR A 91 5.87 34.18 -0.24
CA THR A 91 5.11 33.23 -1.10
C THR A 91 5.76 31.84 -1.17
N THR A 92 7.07 31.79 -1.13
CA THR A 92 7.86 30.54 -1.09
C THR A 92 7.57 29.75 0.19
N MET A 93 7.55 30.41 1.34
CA MET A 93 7.26 29.75 2.63
C MET A 93 5.81 29.30 2.71
N GLN A 94 4.85 30.05 2.16
CA GLN A 94 3.46 29.61 2.05
C GLN A 94 3.34 28.36 1.17
N GLY A 95 4.09 28.29 0.08
CA GLY A 95 4.19 27.10 -0.79
C GLY A 95 4.70 25.88 -0.02
N SER A 96 5.78 26.04 0.75
CA SER A 96 6.33 24.97 1.59
C SER A 96 5.34 24.47 2.63
N PHE A 97 4.58 25.34 3.29
CA PHE A 97 3.55 24.95 4.25
C PHE A 97 2.40 24.18 3.61
N ARG A 98 1.94 24.62 2.44
CA ARG A 98 0.92 23.90 1.66
C ARG A 98 1.39 22.50 1.30
N ASN A 99 2.61 22.37 0.79
CA ASN A 99 3.18 21.07 0.43
C ASN A 99 3.35 20.16 1.65
N ALA A 100 3.78 20.68 2.80
CA ALA A 100 3.90 19.89 4.03
C ALA A 100 2.54 19.35 4.51
N ILE A 101 1.47 20.16 4.44
CA ILE A 101 0.12 19.73 4.81
C ILE A 101 -0.41 18.70 3.82
N LEU A 102 -0.25 18.92 2.50
CA LEU A 102 -0.65 17.95 1.47
C LEU A 102 0.09 16.62 1.63
N HIS A 103 1.40 16.67 1.84
CA HIS A 103 2.19 15.45 2.07
C HIS A 103 1.72 14.70 3.32
N SER A 104 1.32 15.40 4.39
CA SER A 104 0.78 14.77 5.61
C SER A 104 -0.59 14.13 5.40
N LEU A 105 -1.40 14.61 4.43
CA LEU A 105 -2.68 14.01 4.03
C LEU A 105 -2.49 12.79 3.13
N ALA A 106 -1.45 12.79 2.28
CA ALA A 106 -1.17 11.70 1.36
C ALA A 106 -0.88 10.38 2.11
N PHE A 107 -1.15 9.27 1.46
CA PHE A 107 -0.71 7.94 1.85
C PHE A 107 -0.40 7.13 0.59
N ASP A 108 0.58 6.22 0.69
CA ASP A 108 1.26 5.56 -0.44
C ASP A 108 0.32 4.82 -1.43
N THR A 109 -0.92 4.55 -1.03
CA THR A 109 -1.86 3.74 -1.79
C THR A 109 -3.09 4.52 -2.27
N ILE A 110 -3.09 5.86 -2.16
CA ILE A 110 -4.27 6.71 -2.40
C ILE A 110 -4.88 6.55 -3.80
N GLU A 111 -4.05 6.35 -4.84
CA GLU A 111 -4.49 6.21 -6.23
C GLU A 111 -4.48 4.74 -6.71
N ARG A 112 -3.88 3.84 -5.93
CA ARG A 112 -3.60 2.46 -6.34
C ARG A 112 -4.85 1.69 -6.77
N ARG A 113 -5.99 1.89 -6.10
CA ARG A 113 -7.23 1.18 -6.45
C ARG A 113 -7.79 1.63 -7.77
N GLU A 114 -7.86 2.94 -8.01
CA GLU A 114 -8.36 3.51 -9.26
C GLU A 114 -7.55 3.03 -10.46
N GLU A 115 -6.23 2.98 -10.31
CA GLU A 115 -5.32 2.48 -11.33
C GLU A 115 -5.46 0.98 -11.60
N ALA A 116 -5.79 0.20 -10.56
CA ALA A 116 -6.00 -1.25 -10.68
C ALA A 116 -7.34 -1.60 -11.35
N ILE A 117 -8.31 -0.66 -11.46
CA ILE A 117 -9.56 -0.91 -12.15
C ILE A 117 -9.30 -0.97 -13.66
N PRO A 118 -9.68 -2.08 -14.33
CA PRO A 118 -9.53 -2.20 -15.79
C PRO A 118 -10.27 -1.09 -16.52
N GLU A 119 -9.71 -0.67 -17.65
CA GLU A 119 -10.41 0.21 -18.59
C GLU A 119 -11.62 -0.50 -19.16
N ALA A 120 -12.67 0.29 -19.49
CA ALA A 120 -13.84 -0.22 -20.17
C ALA A 120 -13.43 -0.80 -21.54
N PHE A 121 -14.06 -1.91 -21.95
CA PHE A 121 -13.87 -2.43 -23.28
C PHE A 121 -14.49 -1.45 -24.31
N GLU A 122 -13.88 -1.35 -25.48
CA GLU A 122 -14.30 -0.42 -26.53
C GLU A 122 -15.81 -0.48 -26.77
N GLU A 123 -16.45 0.69 -26.94
CA GLU A 123 -17.89 0.87 -27.17
C GLU A 123 -18.81 0.41 -26.03
N THR A 124 -18.31 -0.13 -24.91
CA THR A 124 -19.15 -0.48 -23.77
C THR A 124 -19.53 0.74 -22.93
N PHE A 125 -20.66 0.64 -22.22
CA PHE A 125 -21.20 1.66 -21.30
C PHE A 125 -21.62 3.00 -21.93
N SER A 126 -21.53 3.18 -23.23
CA SER A 126 -21.97 4.41 -23.92
C SER A 126 -23.46 4.77 -23.69
N TRP A 127 -24.27 3.75 -23.42
CA TRP A 127 -25.71 3.88 -23.13
C TRP A 127 -26.00 4.74 -21.88
N ILE A 128 -25.08 4.89 -20.91
CA ILE A 128 -25.33 5.65 -19.68
C ILE A 128 -25.60 7.13 -19.94
N TYR A 129 -25.12 7.66 -21.07
CA TYR A 129 -25.34 9.05 -21.49
C TYR A 129 -26.56 9.23 -22.41
N LEU A 130 -27.34 8.16 -22.62
CA LEU A 130 -28.62 8.30 -23.33
C LEU A 130 -29.65 9.01 -22.43
N ARG A 131 -30.39 9.98 -22.98
CA ARG A 131 -31.41 10.70 -22.20
C ARG A 131 -32.67 9.85 -21.96
N GLU A 132 -33.01 9.01 -22.94
CA GLU A 132 -34.15 8.11 -22.82
C GLU A 132 -33.68 6.75 -22.28
N PRO A 133 -34.06 6.41 -21.04
CA PRO A 133 -33.77 5.11 -20.48
C PRO A 133 -34.39 3.99 -21.30
N THR A 134 -33.69 2.88 -21.43
CA THR A 134 -34.22 1.67 -22.07
C THR A 134 -35.48 1.21 -21.34
N GLU A 135 -36.59 1.03 -22.05
CA GLU A 135 -37.82 0.47 -21.51
C GLU A 135 -37.91 -1.03 -21.86
N ARG A 136 -38.32 -1.83 -20.88
CA ARG A 136 -38.66 -3.23 -21.09
C ARG A 136 -40.02 -3.49 -20.47
N ASP A 137 -40.93 -3.99 -21.29
CA ASP A 137 -42.33 -4.25 -20.89
C ASP A 137 -43.06 -3.00 -20.33
N GLY A 138 -42.70 -1.79 -20.81
CA GLY A 138 -43.28 -0.51 -20.37
C GLY A 138 -42.71 -0.01 -19.02
N LEU A 139 -41.67 -0.67 -18.49
CA LEU A 139 -41.00 -0.26 -17.26
C LEU A 139 -39.60 0.30 -17.60
N ARG A 140 -39.28 1.47 -17.07
CA ARG A 140 -37.93 2.03 -17.14
C ARG A 140 -36.96 1.17 -16.32
N LEU A 141 -35.91 0.69 -16.99
CA LEU A 141 -34.89 -0.16 -16.34
C LEU A 141 -33.93 0.64 -15.48
N TRP A 142 -33.86 1.97 -15.69
CA TRP A 142 -32.91 2.83 -14.96
C TRP A 142 -33.37 4.30 -15.04
N SER A 143 -32.83 5.13 -14.12
CA SER A 143 -33.06 6.58 -14.12
C SER A 143 -32.07 7.28 -15.03
N SER A 144 -32.49 8.27 -15.82
CA SER A 144 -31.59 9.00 -16.70
C SER A 144 -30.44 9.66 -15.96
N PHE A 145 -29.24 9.23 -16.26
CA PHE A 145 -28.03 9.76 -15.63
C PHE A 145 -27.74 11.20 -16.07
N PRO A 146 -27.87 11.58 -17.37
CA PRO A 146 -27.75 12.97 -17.79
C PRO A 146 -28.77 13.90 -17.12
N GLU A 147 -30.04 13.48 -16.97
CA GLU A 147 -31.05 14.28 -16.27
C GLU A 147 -30.69 14.48 -14.79
N TRP A 148 -30.14 13.46 -14.13
CA TRP A 148 -29.66 13.59 -12.77
C TRP A 148 -28.44 14.51 -12.69
N LEU A 149 -27.49 14.43 -13.64
CA LEU A 149 -26.31 15.30 -13.68
C LEU A 149 -26.68 16.78 -13.82
N GLU A 150 -27.67 17.10 -14.67
CA GLU A 150 -28.10 18.48 -14.94
C GLU A 150 -29.14 18.98 -13.93
N GLY A 151 -29.91 18.10 -13.31
CA GLY A 151 -30.97 18.42 -12.36
C GLY A 151 -30.52 18.97 -11.03
N ASN A 152 -31.44 19.56 -10.26
CA ASN A 152 -31.18 20.10 -8.92
C ASN A 152 -31.61 19.13 -7.78
N THR A 153 -31.68 17.83 -8.07
CA THR A 153 -32.02 16.86 -7.03
C THR A 153 -30.86 16.70 -6.04
N ASN A 154 -31.18 16.64 -4.75
CA ASN A 154 -30.24 16.34 -3.70
C ASN A 154 -30.16 14.84 -3.39
N GLN A 155 -30.83 13.98 -4.21
CA GLN A 155 -30.72 12.53 -4.02
C GLN A 155 -29.45 11.98 -4.69
N PRO A 156 -28.72 11.06 -4.03
CA PRO A 156 -27.58 10.41 -4.65
C PRO A 156 -28.02 9.54 -5.83
N TYR A 157 -27.19 9.44 -6.86
CA TYR A 157 -27.39 8.45 -7.93
C TYR A 157 -26.77 7.13 -7.53
N TRP A 158 -27.55 6.06 -7.51
CA TRP A 158 -27.11 4.76 -7.04
C TRP A 158 -26.89 3.75 -8.18
N ILE A 159 -25.64 3.32 -8.35
CA ILE A 159 -25.22 2.25 -9.26
C ILE A 159 -25.18 0.94 -8.48
N SER A 160 -26.15 0.06 -8.71
CA SER A 160 -26.22 -1.22 -8.01
C SER A 160 -25.91 -2.40 -8.93
N GLY A 161 -25.51 -3.54 -8.36
CA GLY A 161 -25.33 -4.75 -9.14
C GLY A 161 -24.59 -5.88 -8.44
N LYS A 162 -24.66 -7.06 -9.06
CA LYS A 162 -24.00 -8.29 -8.59
C LYS A 162 -22.47 -8.09 -8.50
N PRO A 163 -21.74 -8.89 -7.67
CA PRO A 163 -20.29 -8.94 -7.73
C PRO A 163 -19.79 -9.24 -9.16
N GLY A 164 -18.80 -8.48 -9.63
CA GLY A 164 -18.25 -8.70 -10.97
C GLY A 164 -19.13 -8.20 -12.14
N SER A 165 -20.18 -7.40 -11.87
CA SER A 165 -21.04 -6.83 -12.94
C SER A 165 -20.42 -5.63 -13.66
N GLY A 166 -19.27 -5.11 -13.23
CA GLY A 166 -18.57 -3.99 -13.87
C GLY A 166 -18.83 -2.62 -13.26
N LYS A 167 -19.39 -2.51 -12.03
CA LYS A 167 -19.69 -1.22 -11.37
C LYS A 167 -18.49 -0.28 -11.30
N SER A 168 -17.35 -0.78 -10.80
CA SER A 168 -16.12 0.02 -10.68
C SER A 168 -15.60 0.47 -12.04
N THR A 169 -15.67 -0.40 -13.05
CA THR A 169 -15.30 -0.07 -14.44
C THR A 169 -16.21 0.99 -15.04
N LEU A 170 -17.52 0.90 -14.81
CA LEU A 170 -18.49 1.94 -15.22
C LEU A 170 -18.20 3.26 -14.51
N MET A 171 -17.94 3.23 -13.19
CA MET A 171 -17.63 4.44 -12.42
C MET A 171 -16.38 5.15 -12.97
N LYS A 172 -15.33 4.39 -13.29
CA LYS A 172 -14.11 4.91 -13.91
C LYS A 172 -14.39 5.44 -15.32
N PHE A 173 -15.11 4.69 -16.16
CA PHE A 173 -15.50 5.10 -17.49
C PHE A 173 -16.25 6.44 -17.48
N VAL A 174 -17.25 6.59 -16.61
CA VAL A 174 -18.03 7.82 -16.48
C VAL A 174 -17.14 9.03 -16.23
N GLN A 175 -16.15 8.90 -15.34
CA GLN A 175 -15.27 10.02 -14.98
C GLN A 175 -14.28 10.40 -16.08
N GLN A 176 -13.93 9.47 -16.94
CA GLN A 176 -13.04 9.72 -18.08
C GLN A 176 -13.76 10.38 -19.28
N GLN A 177 -15.11 10.39 -19.29
CA GLN A 177 -15.84 10.93 -20.42
C GLN A 177 -15.98 12.45 -20.36
N PRO A 178 -15.66 13.18 -21.45
CA PRO A 178 -15.86 14.63 -21.54
C PRO A 178 -17.32 15.05 -21.33
N LEU A 179 -18.27 14.18 -21.65
CA LEU A 179 -19.71 14.39 -21.47
C LEU A 179 -20.06 14.63 -19.99
N LEU A 180 -19.39 13.97 -19.06
CA LEU A 180 -19.60 14.19 -17.62
C LEU A 180 -19.46 15.68 -17.26
N ILE A 181 -18.34 16.25 -17.63
CA ILE A 181 -18.05 17.66 -17.34
C ILE A 181 -19.04 18.59 -18.05
N THR A 182 -19.46 18.23 -19.27
CA THR A 182 -20.46 19.00 -20.02
C THR A 182 -21.79 19.08 -19.28
N HIS A 183 -22.31 17.92 -18.83
CA HIS A 183 -23.58 17.86 -18.09
C HIS A 183 -23.47 18.53 -16.71
N LEU A 184 -22.37 18.30 -15.98
CA LEU A 184 -22.14 18.92 -14.66
C LEU A 184 -21.98 20.44 -14.75
N LYS A 185 -21.44 20.98 -15.84
CA LYS A 185 -21.39 22.44 -16.07
C LYS A 185 -22.78 23.04 -16.24
N ASN A 186 -23.72 22.34 -16.84
CA ASN A 186 -25.10 22.79 -16.90
C ASN A 186 -25.73 22.93 -15.50
N TRP A 187 -25.40 22.02 -14.59
CA TRP A 187 -25.84 22.11 -13.19
C TRP A 187 -25.07 23.15 -12.38
N SER A 188 -23.74 23.24 -12.53
CA SER A 188 -22.92 24.14 -11.73
C SER A 188 -23.15 25.63 -12.06
N GLY A 189 -23.61 25.93 -13.27
CA GLY A 189 -23.81 27.30 -13.74
C GLY A 189 -22.51 28.11 -13.71
N GLU A 190 -22.52 29.24 -13.02
CA GLU A 190 -21.36 30.11 -12.88
C GLU A 190 -20.35 29.68 -11.78
N PHE A 191 -20.73 28.70 -10.95
CA PHE A 191 -19.84 28.25 -9.88
C PHE A 191 -18.71 27.37 -10.45
N PRO A 192 -17.49 27.48 -9.93
CA PRO A 192 -16.42 26.55 -10.22
C PRO A 192 -16.87 25.11 -9.92
N LEU A 193 -16.61 24.19 -10.86
CA LEU A 193 -16.95 22.79 -10.74
C LEU A 193 -15.73 22.00 -10.23
N ILE A 194 -15.93 21.26 -9.17
CA ILE A 194 -14.97 20.30 -8.63
C ILE A 194 -15.55 18.90 -8.84
N CYS A 195 -14.78 18.02 -9.47
CA CYS A 195 -15.17 16.63 -9.67
C CYS A 195 -14.09 15.72 -9.09
N THR A 196 -14.45 14.86 -8.16
CA THR A 196 -13.49 13.95 -7.52
C THR A 196 -14.12 12.60 -7.19
N SER A 197 -13.28 11.62 -6.90
CA SER A 197 -13.72 10.23 -6.68
C SER A 197 -12.98 9.57 -5.52
N TYR A 198 -13.61 8.50 -5.03
CA TYR A 198 -13.00 7.54 -4.12
C TYR A 198 -13.42 6.12 -4.49
N TYR A 199 -12.45 5.22 -4.52
CA TYR A 199 -12.67 3.81 -4.80
C TYR A 199 -12.28 3.00 -3.56
N ALA A 200 -13.28 2.52 -2.82
CA ALA A 200 -13.04 1.64 -1.68
C ALA A 200 -12.41 0.32 -2.14
N TRP A 201 -11.55 -0.24 -1.31
CA TRP A 201 -10.86 -1.48 -1.63
C TRP A 201 -10.62 -2.34 -0.38
N VAL A 202 -11.44 -3.34 -0.18
CA VAL A 202 -11.36 -4.24 0.97
C VAL A 202 -10.03 -5.00 1.05
N ALA A 203 -9.38 -5.27 -0.08
CA ALA A 203 -8.09 -5.92 -0.14
C ALA A 203 -6.90 -4.96 0.03
N GLY A 204 -7.19 -3.66 0.10
CA GLY A 204 -6.20 -2.61 0.27
C GLY A 204 -5.77 -2.39 1.72
N SER A 205 -5.05 -1.27 1.94
CA SER A 205 -4.70 -0.81 3.29
C SER A 205 -5.93 -0.41 4.08
N ASP A 206 -5.79 -0.26 5.42
CA ASP A 206 -6.91 0.16 6.29
C ASP A 206 -7.49 1.52 5.87
N LEU A 207 -6.69 2.43 5.35
CA LEU A 207 -7.19 3.69 4.81
C LEU A 207 -7.99 3.52 3.51
N GLN A 208 -7.71 2.51 2.69
CA GLN A 208 -8.45 2.29 1.45
C GLN A 208 -9.84 1.69 1.65
N LYS A 209 -10.18 1.23 2.84
CA LYS A 209 -11.48 0.63 3.19
C LYS A 209 -12.18 1.32 4.37
N SER A 210 -11.78 2.54 4.73
CA SER A 210 -12.32 3.27 5.88
C SER A 210 -12.94 4.62 5.50
N CYS A 211 -13.90 5.08 6.32
CA CYS A 211 -14.47 6.42 6.18
C CYS A 211 -13.39 7.51 6.33
N GLN A 212 -12.39 7.29 7.18
CA GLN A 212 -11.26 8.18 7.35
C GLN A 212 -10.44 8.30 6.05
N GLY A 213 -10.16 7.18 5.39
CA GLY A 213 -9.44 7.19 4.11
C GLY A 213 -10.21 7.88 2.99
N LEU A 214 -11.56 7.72 2.95
CA LEU A 214 -12.40 8.47 2.04
C LEU A 214 -12.25 9.98 2.26
N MET A 215 -12.42 10.46 3.50
CA MET A 215 -12.30 11.88 3.83
C MET A 215 -10.90 12.43 3.51
N ARG A 216 -9.82 11.70 3.86
CA ARG A 216 -8.44 12.08 3.56
C ARG A 216 -8.17 12.17 2.04
N THR A 217 -8.68 11.21 1.27
CA THR A 217 -8.50 11.19 -0.19
C THR A 217 -9.18 12.40 -0.84
N ILE A 218 -10.41 12.71 -0.43
CA ILE A 218 -11.15 13.86 -0.96
C ILE A 218 -10.46 15.17 -0.56
N LEU A 219 -10.05 15.32 0.71
CA LEU A 219 -9.26 16.47 1.18
C LEU A 219 -7.98 16.63 0.35
N TYR A 220 -7.21 15.57 0.19
CA TYR A 220 -5.95 15.60 -0.56
C TYR A 220 -6.18 16.03 -2.02
N ARG A 221 -7.10 15.39 -2.73
CA ARG A 221 -7.37 15.68 -4.15
C ARG A 221 -7.85 17.12 -4.37
N ILE A 222 -8.84 17.56 -3.59
CA ILE A 222 -9.39 18.90 -3.74
C ILE A 222 -8.38 19.99 -3.34
N LEU A 223 -7.63 19.79 -2.27
CA LEU A 223 -6.63 20.76 -1.81
C LEU A 223 -5.38 20.81 -2.69
N THR A 224 -5.06 19.73 -3.40
CA THR A 224 -3.98 19.72 -4.40
C THR A 224 -4.33 20.64 -5.57
N GLU A 225 -5.57 20.61 -6.04
CA GLU A 225 -6.05 21.51 -7.09
C GLU A 225 -6.35 22.94 -6.59
N ASN A 226 -6.70 23.08 -5.30
CA ASN A 226 -7.09 24.34 -4.68
C ASN A 226 -6.21 24.67 -3.44
N PRO A 227 -4.88 24.85 -3.60
CA PRO A 227 -3.96 25.00 -2.47
C PRO A 227 -4.20 26.29 -1.67
N SER A 228 -4.89 27.28 -2.22
CA SER A 228 -5.30 28.50 -1.51
C SER A 228 -6.32 28.23 -0.39
N TRP A 229 -7.03 27.12 -0.41
CA TRP A 229 -8.03 26.75 0.60
C TRP A 229 -7.41 26.09 1.85
N ILE A 230 -6.16 25.64 1.78
CA ILE A 230 -5.49 24.91 2.86
C ILE A 230 -5.51 25.68 4.20
N PRO A 231 -5.21 26.98 4.26
CA PRO A 231 -5.25 27.71 5.54
C PRO A 231 -6.63 27.69 6.22
N GLU A 232 -7.71 27.73 5.43
CA GLU A 232 -9.08 27.72 5.94
C GLU A 232 -9.54 26.29 6.31
N ILE A 233 -9.13 25.29 5.55
CA ILE A 233 -9.54 23.91 5.74
C ILE A 233 -8.74 23.21 6.85
N ALA A 234 -7.45 23.48 6.97
CA ALA A 234 -6.55 22.93 7.98
C ALA A 234 -5.90 24.03 8.84
N PRO A 235 -6.71 24.88 9.51
CA PRO A 235 -6.24 26.10 10.18
C PRO A 235 -5.23 25.80 11.29
N ARG A 236 -5.42 24.73 12.04
CA ARG A 236 -4.53 24.34 13.15
C ARG A 236 -3.14 23.98 12.66
N ARG A 237 -3.06 23.20 11.55
CA ARG A 237 -1.78 22.83 10.94
C ARG A 237 -1.08 24.03 10.33
N TRP A 238 -1.84 24.92 9.72
CA TRP A 238 -1.33 26.17 9.21
C TRP A 238 -0.72 27.04 10.31
N LEU A 239 -1.43 27.22 11.44
CA LEU A 239 -0.92 27.95 12.61
C LEU A 239 0.29 27.26 13.24
N LEU A 240 0.32 25.93 13.30
CA LEU A 240 1.47 25.19 13.80
C LEU A 240 2.72 25.48 12.97
N LEU A 241 2.61 25.46 11.63
CA LEU A 241 3.71 25.78 10.72
C LEU A 241 4.12 27.26 10.81
N LEU A 242 3.19 28.17 11.05
CA LEU A 242 3.49 29.58 11.30
C LEU A 242 4.29 29.80 12.58
N THR A 243 3.94 29.06 13.64
CA THR A 243 4.55 29.18 14.96
C THR A 243 5.92 28.49 15.00
N LEU A 244 6.01 27.30 14.42
CA LEU A 244 7.20 26.47 14.43
C LEU A 244 7.73 26.33 12.99
N ARG A 245 8.39 27.36 12.49
CA ARG A 245 8.83 27.48 11.09
C ARG A 245 9.76 26.36 10.59
N ASP A 246 10.37 25.62 11.50
CA ASP A 246 11.34 24.56 11.24
C ASP A 246 10.82 23.16 11.66
N ILE A 247 9.52 22.88 11.49
CA ILE A 247 8.97 21.55 11.76
C ILE A 247 9.46 20.56 10.71
N TYR A 248 10.08 19.46 11.17
CA TYR A 248 10.55 18.35 10.32
C TYR A 248 9.43 17.38 9.94
N GLU A 249 8.46 17.17 10.82
CA GLU A 249 7.35 16.24 10.62
C GLU A 249 6.10 16.79 11.31
N LEU A 250 5.01 16.91 10.56
CA LEU A 250 3.72 17.31 11.13
C LEU A 250 3.15 16.15 11.97
N PRO A 251 2.39 16.44 13.05
CA PRO A 251 1.69 15.42 13.82
C PRO A 251 0.80 14.57 12.93
N SER A 252 0.60 13.29 13.31
CA SER A 252 -0.35 12.42 12.62
C SER A 252 -1.75 13.02 12.66
N TRP A 253 -2.53 12.82 11.61
CA TRP A 253 -3.92 13.26 11.57
C TRP A 253 -4.77 12.43 12.55
N HIS A 254 -5.52 13.12 13.41
CA HIS A 254 -6.54 12.51 14.27
C HIS A 254 -7.88 12.47 13.55
N ASP A 255 -8.72 11.49 13.87
CA ASP A 255 -10.03 11.31 13.25
C ASP A 255 -10.90 12.56 13.35
N TRP A 256 -10.99 13.18 14.54
CA TRP A 256 -11.75 14.39 14.77
C TRP A 256 -11.25 15.58 13.92
N GLU A 257 -9.94 15.67 13.67
CA GLU A 257 -9.34 16.73 12.85
C GLU A 257 -9.67 16.56 11.37
N ILE A 258 -9.64 15.31 10.90
CA ILE A 258 -10.03 14.98 9.53
C ILE A 258 -11.51 15.29 9.33
N GLU A 259 -12.39 14.90 10.27
CA GLU A 259 -13.81 15.18 10.22
C GLU A 259 -14.10 16.69 10.19
N GLU A 260 -13.45 17.49 11.04
CA GLU A 260 -13.61 18.93 11.06
C GLU A 260 -13.13 19.60 9.76
N SER A 261 -11.96 19.19 9.26
CA SER A 261 -11.41 19.68 7.99
C SER A 261 -12.32 19.30 6.83
N PHE A 262 -12.85 18.09 6.82
CA PHE A 262 -13.76 17.61 5.81
C PHE A 262 -15.10 18.37 5.81
N GLU A 263 -15.69 18.61 6.97
CA GLU A 263 -16.89 19.44 7.09
C GLU A 263 -16.66 20.89 6.60
N THR A 264 -15.53 21.46 6.94
CA THR A 264 -15.17 22.81 6.47
C THR A 264 -15.03 22.83 4.94
N LEU A 265 -14.43 21.78 4.36
CA LEU A 265 -14.34 21.61 2.91
C LEU A 265 -15.72 21.52 2.25
N LEU A 266 -16.64 20.71 2.80
CA LEU A 266 -18.00 20.59 2.26
C LEU A 266 -18.76 21.91 2.30
N MET A 267 -18.63 22.68 3.40
CA MET A 267 -19.23 24.03 3.49
C MET A 267 -18.64 24.99 2.45
N LYS A 268 -17.33 24.93 2.25
CA LYS A 268 -16.63 25.73 1.25
C LYS A 268 -17.08 25.39 -0.16
N CYS A 269 -17.19 24.09 -0.48
CA CYS A 269 -17.72 23.65 -1.78
C CYS A 269 -19.14 24.15 -2.02
N GLY A 270 -20.04 24.06 -1.01
CA GLY A 270 -21.42 24.52 -1.16
C GLY A 270 -21.56 26.02 -1.42
N THR A 271 -20.66 26.84 -0.89
CA THR A 271 -20.74 28.31 -0.98
C THR A 271 -19.91 28.91 -2.13
N SER A 272 -18.75 28.34 -2.43
CA SER A 272 -17.76 28.93 -3.36
C SER A 272 -17.56 28.09 -4.64
N ALA A 273 -18.06 26.86 -4.68
CA ALA A 273 -17.93 25.93 -5.79
C ALA A 273 -19.13 24.97 -5.83
N ARG A 274 -19.14 24.06 -6.81
CA ARG A 274 -20.04 22.90 -6.87
C ARG A 274 -19.20 21.63 -6.89
N LEU A 275 -19.57 20.64 -6.05
CA LEU A 275 -18.84 19.39 -5.89
C LEU A 275 -19.65 18.21 -6.46
N ALA A 276 -19.07 17.52 -7.44
CA ALA A 276 -19.56 16.21 -7.86
C ALA A 276 -18.62 15.11 -7.32
N LEU A 277 -19.17 14.23 -6.51
CA LEU A 277 -18.41 13.20 -5.79
C LEU A 277 -18.85 11.80 -6.25
N PHE A 278 -17.88 10.98 -6.64
CA PHE A 278 -18.09 9.62 -7.10
C PHE A 278 -17.46 8.64 -6.11
N ILE A 279 -18.28 7.80 -5.46
CA ILE A 279 -17.82 6.86 -4.42
C ILE A 279 -18.15 5.44 -4.86
N ASP A 280 -17.14 4.66 -5.20
CA ASP A 280 -17.29 3.26 -5.56
C ASP A 280 -17.08 2.35 -4.37
N GLY A 281 -17.89 1.27 -4.30
CA GLY A 281 -17.68 0.16 -3.37
C GLY A 281 -18.13 0.42 -1.95
N LEU A 282 -19.33 0.97 -1.70
CA LEU A 282 -19.83 1.17 -0.32
C LEU A 282 -19.86 -0.13 0.50
N ASP A 283 -19.99 -1.29 -0.15
CA ASP A 283 -19.93 -2.62 0.47
C ASP A 283 -18.49 -3.10 0.78
N GLU A 284 -17.48 -2.32 0.41
CA GLU A 284 -16.07 -2.64 0.62
C GLU A 284 -15.46 -1.93 1.84
N PHE A 285 -16.22 -1.09 2.52
CA PHE A 285 -15.77 -0.47 3.78
C PHE A 285 -15.74 -1.50 4.91
N ASP A 286 -14.76 -1.35 5.81
CA ASP A 286 -14.65 -2.15 7.04
C ASP A 286 -15.59 -1.67 8.16
N SER A 287 -16.17 -0.49 7.99
CA SER A 287 -17.17 0.07 8.89
C SER A 287 -18.55 -0.56 8.66
N PRO A 288 -19.40 -0.65 9.69
CA PRO A 288 -20.80 -1.07 9.52
C PRO A 288 -21.50 -0.25 8.44
N PRO A 289 -22.36 -0.85 7.59
CA PRO A 289 -23.06 -0.15 6.50
C PRO A 289 -23.78 1.11 6.93
N LEU A 290 -24.41 1.08 8.11
CA LEU A 290 -25.11 2.25 8.67
C LEU A 290 -24.19 3.45 8.89
N LYS A 291 -22.96 3.24 9.37
CA LYS A 291 -21.97 4.32 9.55
C LYS A 291 -21.55 4.95 8.23
N VAL A 292 -21.38 4.12 7.19
CA VAL A 292 -21.08 4.60 5.85
C VAL A 292 -22.26 5.41 5.30
N LEU A 293 -23.49 4.93 5.46
CA LEU A 293 -24.71 5.62 5.05
C LEU A 293 -24.89 6.95 5.77
N GLU A 294 -24.62 7.03 7.08
CA GLU A 294 -24.63 8.29 7.84
C GLU A 294 -23.67 9.31 7.23
N LEU A 295 -22.46 8.90 6.86
CA LEU A 295 -21.50 9.78 6.19
C LEU A 295 -22.02 10.24 4.82
N ILE A 296 -22.56 9.34 3.99
CA ILE A 296 -23.15 9.70 2.69
C ILE A 296 -24.32 10.67 2.85
N GLN A 297 -25.22 10.44 3.81
CA GLN A 297 -26.34 11.34 4.10
C GLN A 297 -25.85 12.72 4.58
N LYS A 298 -24.84 12.76 5.44
CA LYS A 298 -24.21 14.02 5.91
C LYS A 298 -23.64 14.84 4.76
N ILE A 299 -22.95 14.20 3.81
CA ILE A 299 -22.42 14.87 2.61
C ILE A 299 -23.59 15.34 1.73
N ASN A 300 -24.55 14.46 1.48
CA ASN A 300 -25.69 14.72 0.59
C ASN A 300 -26.65 15.79 1.12
N SER A 301 -26.66 16.05 2.43
CA SER A 301 -27.47 17.12 3.05
C SER A 301 -26.95 18.53 2.77
N ARG A 302 -25.79 18.68 2.15
CA ARG A 302 -25.18 19.97 1.83
C ARG A 302 -25.59 20.44 0.44
N ASP A 303 -25.99 21.70 0.34
CA ASP A 303 -26.31 22.32 -0.94
C ASP A 303 -25.07 22.39 -1.84
N GLY A 304 -25.28 22.27 -3.15
CA GLY A 304 -24.21 22.36 -4.14
C GLY A 304 -23.28 21.14 -4.20
N ILE A 305 -23.73 20.00 -3.68
CA ILE A 305 -23.03 18.73 -3.74
C ILE A 305 -23.89 17.67 -4.45
N LYS A 306 -23.33 16.97 -5.42
CA LYS A 306 -23.91 15.78 -6.04
C LYS A 306 -23.06 14.57 -5.68
N ILE A 307 -23.73 13.45 -5.40
CA ILE A 307 -23.05 12.20 -5.06
C ILE A 307 -23.54 11.07 -5.96
N CYS A 308 -22.63 10.41 -6.66
CA CYS A 308 -22.89 9.15 -7.32
C CYS A 308 -22.21 8.04 -6.50
N VAL A 309 -22.97 7.02 -6.12
CA VAL A 309 -22.47 5.91 -5.29
C VAL A 309 -22.65 4.58 -6.00
N ALA A 310 -21.71 3.64 -5.77
CA ALA A 310 -21.86 2.27 -6.26
C ALA A 310 -21.71 1.25 -5.11
N SER A 311 -22.56 0.22 -5.12
CA SER A 311 -22.53 -0.85 -4.12
C SER A 311 -23.17 -2.15 -4.63
N ARG A 312 -23.00 -3.23 -3.84
CA ARG A 312 -23.86 -4.42 -3.96
C ARG A 312 -25.26 -4.11 -3.41
N GLN A 313 -26.22 -4.96 -3.78
CA GLN A 313 -27.62 -4.84 -3.36
C GLN A 313 -27.84 -5.46 -1.95
N TRP A 314 -27.12 -4.95 -0.94
CA TRP A 314 -27.39 -5.33 0.44
C TRP A 314 -28.68 -4.65 0.94
N THR A 315 -29.34 -5.26 1.91
CA THR A 315 -30.61 -4.75 2.45
C THR A 315 -30.50 -3.31 2.90
N GLU A 316 -29.43 -2.96 3.61
CA GLU A 316 -29.17 -1.62 4.14
C GLU A 316 -29.07 -0.56 3.03
N PHE A 317 -28.42 -0.90 1.94
CA PHE A 317 -28.28 0.01 0.77
C PHE A 317 -29.58 0.08 -0.04
N ASN A 318 -30.30 -1.05 -0.18
CA ASN A 318 -31.63 -1.06 -0.83
C ASN A 318 -32.61 -0.16 -0.07
N ASP A 319 -32.63 -0.27 1.26
CA ASP A 319 -33.54 0.52 2.12
C ASP A 319 -33.16 2.02 2.09
N ALA A 320 -31.85 2.34 2.07
CA ALA A 320 -31.39 3.72 2.06
C ALA A 320 -31.57 4.42 0.72
N PHE A 321 -31.50 3.71 -0.42
CA PHE A 321 -31.51 4.29 -1.77
C PHE A 321 -32.76 3.90 -2.57
N HIS A 322 -33.82 3.36 -1.95
CA HIS A 322 -35.02 2.88 -2.68
C HIS A 322 -35.73 3.97 -3.46
N GLU A 323 -35.69 5.25 -3.01
CA GLU A 323 -36.27 6.41 -3.69
C GLU A 323 -35.25 7.17 -4.56
N SER A 324 -33.98 6.78 -4.52
CA SER A 324 -32.93 7.47 -5.24
C SER A 324 -32.92 7.09 -6.72
N PRO A 325 -32.56 8.04 -7.62
CA PRO A 325 -32.25 7.69 -8.99
C PRO A 325 -31.22 6.58 -9.05
N CYS A 326 -31.51 5.50 -9.78
CA CYS A 326 -30.67 4.32 -9.75
C CYS A 326 -30.58 3.59 -11.09
N LEU A 327 -29.58 2.75 -11.21
CA LEU A 327 -29.45 1.74 -12.25
C LEU A 327 -28.98 0.41 -11.68
N ARG A 328 -29.37 -0.68 -12.32
CA ARG A 328 -28.91 -2.04 -12.01
C ARG A 328 -28.04 -2.55 -13.14
N MET A 329 -26.76 -2.75 -12.87
CA MET A 329 -25.77 -3.15 -13.88
C MET A 329 -26.16 -4.43 -14.64
N GLN A 330 -26.63 -5.45 -13.92
CA GLN A 330 -26.95 -6.74 -14.52
C GLN A 330 -28.11 -6.69 -15.53
N ASP A 331 -28.94 -5.66 -15.49
CA ASP A 331 -30.10 -5.52 -16.39
C ASP A 331 -29.73 -4.80 -17.70
N LEU A 332 -28.57 -4.11 -17.76
CA LEU A 332 -28.18 -3.20 -18.83
C LEU A 332 -26.97 -3.68 -19.65
N THR A 333 -26.20 -4.64 -19.16
CA THR A 333 -24.90 -5.00 -19.74
C THR A 333 -24.95 -6.15 -20.75
N ALA A 334 -26.13 -6.67 -21.09
CA ALA A 334 -26.25 -7.81 -22.03
C ALA A 334 -25.66 -7.51 -23.42
N THR A 335 -25.96 -6.33 -23.99
CA THR A 335 -25.44 -5.91 -25.28
C THR A 335 -23.92 -5.71 -25.24
N ASP A 336 -23.41 -5.08 -24.18
CA ASP A 336 -21.97 -4.89 -23.97
C ASP A 336 -21.23 -6.23 -23.83
N MET A 337 -21.85 -7.20 -23.14
CA MET A 337 -21.31 -8.56 -23.03
C MET A 337 -21.28 -9.25 -24.39
N ALA A 338 -22.35 -9.16 -25.18
CA ALA A 338 -22.37 -9.75 -26.52
C ALA A 338 -21.26 -9.16 -27.39
N HIS A 339 -21.12 -7.84 -27.39
CA HIS A 339 -20.06 -7.16 -28.12
C HIS A 339 -18.66 -7.60 -27.68
N PHE A 340 -18.45 -7.70 -26.36
CA PHE A 340 -17.17 -8.19 -25.82
C PHE A 340 -16.87 -9.64 -26.25
N VAL A 341 -17.85 -10.55 -26.17
CA VAL A 341 -17.71 -11.96 -26.56
C VAL A 341 -17.38 -12.08 -28.05
N ASP A 342 -18.18 -11.39 -28.90
CA ASP A 342 -17.96 -11.40 -30.34
C ASP A 342 -16.55 -10.88 -30.68
N ALA A 343 -16.16 -9.71 -30.19
CA ALA A 343 -14.86 -9.15 -30.50
C ALA A 343 -13.69 -10.03 -30.03
N LYS A 344 -13.81 -10.67 -28.86
CA LYS A 344 -12.76 -11.57 -28.35
C LYS A 344 -12.67 -12.88 -29.14
N LEU A 345 -13.81 -13.48 -29.51
CA LEU A 345 -13.83 -14.70 -30.29
C LEU A 345 -13.42 -14.44 -31.74
N GLU A 346 -13.85 -13.34 -32.36
CA GLU A 346 -13.45 -12.95 -33.72
C GLU A 346 -11.96 -12.61 -33.84
N GLY A 347 -11.32 -12.20 -32.74
CA GLY A 347 -9.87 -12.06 -32.67
C GLY A 347 -9.10 -13.41 -32.78
N ASN A 348 -9.80 -14.55 -32.69
CA ASN A 348 -9.20 -15.88 -32.78
C ASN A 348 -9.42 -16.47 -34.18
N ARG A 349 -8.32 -16.86 -34.83
CA ARG A 349 -8.35 -17.44 -36.19
C ARG A 349 -9.20 -18.71 -36.27
N GLY A 350 -9.09 -19.61 -35.30
CA GLY A 350 -9.86 -20.86 -35.27
C GLY A 350 -11.37 -20.58 -35.19
N PHE A 351 -11.80 -19.61 -34.39
CA PHE A 351 -13.20 -19.23 -34.34
C PHE A 351 -13.70 -18.63 -35.66
N LEU A 352 -12.90 -17.78 -36.32
CA LEU A 352 -13.28 -17.24 -37.64
C LEU A 352 -13.45 -18.34 -38.71
N GLU A 353 -12.61 -19.36 -38.68
CA GLU A 353 -12.73 -20.52 -39.56
C GLU A 353 -14.03 -21.31 -39.28
N LEU A 354 -14.35 -21.54 -37.99
CA LEU A 354 -15.61 -22.17 -37.59
C LEU A 354 -16.84 -21.33 -37.93
N LYS A 355 -16.80 -20.02 -37.69
CA LYS A 355 -17.88 -19.07 -37.98
C LYS A 355 -18.22 -19.01 -39.48
N ARG A 356 -17.24 -19.16 -40.37
CA ARG A 356 -17.44 -19.27 -41.83
C ARG A 356 -18.22 -20.50 -42.25
N ILE A 357 -17.98 -21.61 -41.53
CA ILE A 357 -18.63 -22.91 -41.87
C ILE A 357 -20.00 -23.00 -41.17
N PHE A 358 -20.11 -22.52 -39.96
CA PHE A 358 -21.27 -22.66 -39.08
C PHE A 358 -21.70 -21.29 -38.49
N PRO A 359 -22.16 -20.32 -39.31
CA PRO A 359 -22.43 -18.95 -38.86
C PRO A 359 -23.55 -18.86 -37.81
N THR A 360 -24.60 -19.66 -37.95
CA THR A 360 -25.76 -19.65 -37.04
C THR A 360 -25.36 -20.18 -35.66
N GLU A 361 -24.62 -21.27 -35.65
CA GLU A 361 -24.14 -21.92 -34.41
C GLU A 361 -23.13 -21.03 -33.67
N ALA A 362 -22.28 -20.31 -34.40
CA ALA A 362 -21.34 -19.36 -33.81
C ALA A 362 -22.05 -18.19 -33.11
N THR A 363 -23.08 -17.62 -33.76
CA THR A 363 -23.91 -16.57 -33.18
C THR A 363 -24.71 -17.07 -31.98
N GLN A 364 -25.20 -18.31 -32.03
CA GLN A 364 -25.90 -18.92 -30.91
C GLN A 364 -24.99 -19.11 -29.71
N LEU A 365 -23.73 -19.51 -29.93
CA LEU A 365 -22.74 -19.64 -28.84
C LEU A 365 -22.57 -18.34 -28.05
N VAL A 366 -22.49 -17.19 -28.77
CA VAL A 366 -22.41 -15.87 -28.13
C VAL A 366 -23.66 -15.59 -27.29
N THR A 367 -24.83 -15.88 -27.83
CA THR A 367 -26.11 -15.71 -27.13
C THR A 367 -26.18 -16.57 -25.86
N ASP A 368 -25.74 -17.83 -25.96
CA ASP A 368 -25.75 -18.80 -24.85
C ASP A 368 -24.81 -18.32 -23.72
N VAL A 369 -23.61 -17.81 -24.06
CA VAL A 369 -22.65 -17.26 -23.09
C VAL A 369 -23.25 -16.06 -22.36
N VAL A 370 -23.88 -15.10 -23.08
CA VAL A 370 -24.46 -13.90 -22.49
C VAL A 370 -25.66 -14.24 -21.60
N ALA A 371 -26.53 -15.13 -22.05
CA ALA A 371 -27.69 -15.57 -21.27
C ALA A 371 -27.26 -16.20 -19.93
N LYS A 372 -26.26 -17.05 -19.97
CA LYS A 372 -25.77 -17.78 -18.80
C LYS A 372 -24.98 -16.90 -17.82
N ALA A 373 -24.42 -15.81 -18.28
CA ALA A 373 -23.68 -14.84 -17.45
C ALA A 373 -24.57 -14.09 -16.44
N GLU A 374 -25.89 -14.01 -16.68
CA GLU A 374 -26.86 -13.34 -15.80
C GLU A 374 -26.42 -11.91 -15.38
N GLY A 375 -25.80 -11.17 -16.29
CA GLY A 375 -25.32 -9.80 -16.04
C GLY A 375 -24.00 -9.70 -15.26
N VAL A 376 -23.25 -10.80 -15.11
CA VAL A 376 -21.95 -10.83 -14.46
C VAL A 376 -20.83 -10.79 -15.50
N PHE A 377 -20.28 -9.61 -15.77
CA PHE A 377 -19.24 -9.40 -16.80
C PHE A 377 -17.95 -10.21 -16.50
N LEU A 378 -17.61 -10.34 -15.22
CA LEU A 378 -16.49 -11.17 -14.78
C LEU A 378 -16.66 -12.63 -15.22
N TRP A 379 -17.87 -13.18 -15.10
CA TRP A 379 -18.19 -14.54 -15.57
C TRP A 379 -17.89 -14.67 -17.07
N VAL A 380 -18.37 -13.71 -17.87
CA VAL A 380 -18.12 -13.67 -19.33
C VAL A 380 -16.62 -13.65 -19.62
N SER A 381 -15.87 -12.78 -18.96
CA SER A 381 -14.42 -12.65 -19.17
C SER A 381 -13.68 -13.97 -18.89
N ILE A 382 -14.05 -14.68 -17.84
CA ILE A 382 -13.44 -15.96 -17.46
C ILE A 382 -13.81 -17.05 -18.47
N VAL A 383 -15.10 -17.13 -18.86
CA VAL A 383 -15.58 -18.16 -19.79
C VAL A 383 -14.99 -17.96 -21.19
N VAL A 384 -14.97 -16.73 -21.71
CA VAL A 384 -14.34 -16.43 -23.00
C VAL A 384 -12.87 -16.85 -23.04
N ARG A 385 -12.13 -16.62 -21.96
CA ARG A 385 -10.74 -17.09 -21.84
C ARG A 385 -10.64 -18.64 -21.93
N SER A 386 -11.57 -19.35 -21.31
CA SER A 386 -11.63 -20.82 -21.40
C SER A 386 -11.99 -21.30 -22.81
N LEU A 387 -12.91 -20.62 -23.48
CA LEU A 387 -13.26 -20.95 -24.88
C LEU A 387 -12.10 -20.67 -25.84
N LEU A 388 -11.36 -19.57 -25.66
CA LEU A 388 -10.17 -19.27 -26.47
C LEU A 388 -9.05 -20.30 -26.27
N ALA A 389 -8.90 -20.83 -25.06
CA ALA A 389 -7.95 -21.92 -24.81
C ALA A 389 -8.36 -23.20 -25.54
N ALA A 390 -9.63 -23.60 -25.47
CA ALA A 390 -10.18 -24.75 -26.16
C ALA A 390 -10.06 -24.64 -27.69
N LEU A 391 -10.33 -23.47 -28.24
CA LEU A 391 -10.11 -23.16 -29.66
C LEU A 391 -8.64 -23.33 -30.08
N THR A 392 -7.71 -23.00 -29.19
CA THR A 392 -6.27 -23.17 -29.43
C THR A 392 -5.88 -24.65 -29.42
N GLU A 393 -6.59 -25.48 -28.65
CA GLU A 393 -6.45 -26.95 -28.62
C GLU A 393 -7.11 -27.63 -29.82
N GLY A 394 -7.92 -26.90 -30.59
CA GLY A 394 -8.56 -27.40 -31.81
C GLY A 394 -10.01 -27.83 -31.65
N ASP A 395 -10.65 -27.47 -30.53
CA ASP A 395 -12.04 -27.82 -30.26
C ASP A 395 -13.01 -27.18 -31.25
N GLY A 396 -14.09 -27.90 -31.60
CA GLY A 396 -15.17 -27.44 -32.47
C GLY A 396 -16.28 -26.74 -31.70
N LEU A 397 -17.26 -26.15 -32.43
CA LEU A 397 -18.39 -25.40 -31.83
C LEU A 397 -19.24 -26.27 -30.88
N SER A 398 -19.40 -27.57 -31.16
CA SER A 398 -20.12 -28.48 -30.27
C SER A 398 -19.41 -28.66 -28.92
N ASP A 399 -18.08 -28.71 -28.95
CA ASP A 399 -17.26 -28.84 -27.74
C ASP A 399 -17.29 -27.55 -26.92
N LEU A 400 -17.20 -26.39 -27.59
CA LEU A 400 -17.34 -25.07 -26.95
C LEU A 400 -18.71 -24.90 -26.28
N ARG A 401 -19.80 -25.34 -26.91
CA ARG A 401 -21.14 -25.34 -26.30
C ARG A 401 -21.19 -26.26 -25.08
N THR A 402 -20.66 -27.45 -25.21
CA THR A 402 -20.58 -28.39 -24.07
C THR A 402 -19.83 -27.76 -22.90
N ILE A 403 -18.73 -27.01 -23.15
CA ILE A 403 -18.02 -26.27 -22.13
C ILE A 403 -18.95 -25.23 -21.48
N VAL A 404 -19.66 -24.42 -22.26
CA VAL A 404 -20.58 -23.39 -21.73
C VAL A 404 -21.69 -24.05 -20.92
N ASP A 405 -22.30 -25.13 -21.40
CA ASP A 405 -23.41 -25.83 -20.73
C ASP A 405 -23.00 -26.43 -19.38
N GLN A 406 -21.79 -26.93 -19.26
CA GLN A 406 -21.26 -27.51 -18.02
C GLN A 406 -20.83 -26.49 -16.98
N LEU A 407 -20.57 -25.23 -17.35
CA LEU A 407 -20.14 -24.21 -16.42
C LEU A 407 -21.33 -23.66 -15.63
N PRO A 408 -21.23 -23.51 -14.30
CA PRO A 408 -22.27 -22.91 -13.47
C PRO A 408 -22.36 -21.38 -13.68
N SER A 409 -23.54 -20.79 -13.50
CA SER A 409 -23.73 -19.34 -13.51
C SER A 409 -23.21 -18.65 -12.25
N ASP A 410 -23.14 -19.39 -11.13
CA ASP A 410 -22.53 -18.89 -9.89
C ASP A 410 -21.02 -18.75 -10.02
N ILE A 411 -20.48 -17.60 -9.64
CA ILE A 411 -19.06 -17.26 -9.83
C ILE A 411 -18.11 -18.12 -8.96
N ALA A 412 -18.54 -18.52 -7.75
CA ALA A 412 -17.72 -19.34 -6.87
C ALA A 412 -17.65 -20.78 -7.38
N LEU A 413 -18.78 -21.30 -7.82
CA LEU A 413 -18.84 -22.63 -8.47
C LEU A 413 -18.11 -22.63 -9.81
N LEU A 414 -18.11 -21.49 -10.54
CA LEU A 414 -17.32 -21.35 -11.75
C LEU A 414 -15.82 -21.47 -11.47
N TYR A 415 -15.32 -20.83 -10.41
CA TYR A 415 -13.92 -21.01 -10.01
C TYR A 415 -13.60 -22.47 -9.66
N ASP A 416 -14.47 -23.17 -8.92
CA ASP A 416 -14.31 -24.62 -8.63
C ASP A 416 -14.22 -25.44 -9.93
N ALA A 417 -15.13 -25.21 -10.88
CA ALA A 417 -15.17 -25.93 -12.13
C ALA A 417 -13.93 -25.69 -13.02
N ILE A 418 -13.43 -24.45 -13.06
CA ILE A 418 -12.24 -24.10 -13.82
C ILE A 418 -10.98 -24.63 -13.15
N TRP A 419 -10.89 -24.54 -11.81
CA TRP A 419 -9.78 -25.06 -11.04
C TRP A 419 -9.64 -26.60 -11.19
N ALA A 420 -10.75 -27.32 -11.17
CA ALA A 420 -10.74 -28.77 -11.39
C ALA A 420 -10.20 -29.21 -12.76
N ARG A 421 -10.15 -28.30 -13.74
CA ARG A 421 -9.57 -28.56 -15.07
C ARG A 421 -8.05 -28.34 -15.13
N ILE A 422 -7.40 -27.92 -14.05
CA ILE A 422 -5.94 -27.85 -13.98
C ILE A 422 -5.42 -29.28 -13.91
N GLY A 423 -4.70 -29.72 -14.94
CA GLY A 423 -4.13 -31.07 -14.98
C GLY A 423 -3.11 -31.28 -13.85
N GLY A 424 -3.00 -32.52 -13.36
CA GLY A 424 -2.15 -32.89 -12.22
C GLY A 424 -0.68 -32.43 -12.34
N HIS A 425 -0.11 -32.38 -13.55
CA HIS A 425 1.25 -31.89 -13.78
C HIS A 425 1.38 -30.39 -13.49
N ASN A 426 0.34 -29.60 -13.73
CA ASN A 426 0.34 -28.16 -13.47
C ASN A 426 -0.03 -27.83 -12.01
N MET A 427 -0.63 -28.75 -11.25
CA MET A 427 -1.10 -28.48 -9.89
C MET A 427 0.05 -28.12 -8.93
N VAL A 428 1.15 -28.87 -8.95
CA VAL A 428 2.34 -28.55 -8.15
C VAL A 428 2.93 -27.20 -8.55
N ALA A 429 2.99 -26.89 -9.85
CA ALA A 429 3.48 -25.60 -10.33
C ALA A 429 2.53 -24.46 -9.94
N SER A 430 1.21 -24.70 -9.96
CA SER A 430 0.18 -23.77 -9.49
C SER A 430 0.32 -23.51 -7.99
N ALA A 431 0.50 -24.56 -7.20
CA ALA A 431 0.65 -24.48 -5.75
C ALA A 431 1.92 -23.69 -5.37
N LYS A 432 3.05 -23.94 -6.02
CA LYS A 432 4.29 -23.18 -5.83
C LYS A 432 4.08 -21.69 -6.16
N LEU A 433 3.48 -21.40 -7.31
CA LEU A 433 3.25 -20.03 -7.76
C LEU A 433 2.33 -19.26 -6.79
N LEU A 434 1.20 -19.86 -6.41
CA LEU A 434 0.22 -19.24 -5.51
C LEU A 434 0.77 -19.05 -4.09
N THR A 435 1.52 -20.00 -3.57
CA THR A 435 2.16 -19.86 -2.26
C THR A 435 3.26 -18.79 -2.28
N THR A 436 4.01 -18.67 -3.38
CA THR A 436 5.02 -17.62 -3.56
C THR A 436 4.34 -16.25 -3.69
N PHE A 437 3.27 -16.14 -4.47
CA PHE A 437 2.47 -14.91 -4.57
C PHE A 437 1.91 -14.48 -3.21
N ASN A 438 1.35 -15.43 -2.45
CA ASN A 438 0.79 -15.14 -1.11
C ASN A 438 1.86 -14.76 -0.07
N ALA A 439 3.08 -15.28 -0.21
CA ALA A 439 4.20 -14.96 0.67
C ALA A 439 4.82 -13.57 0.38
N ALA A 440 4.55 -13.00 -0.79
CA ALA A 440 5.07 -11.69 -1.17
C ALA A 440 4.43 -10.57 -0.34
N GLN A 441 5.26 -9.59 0.05
CA GLN A 441 4.78 -8.39 0.70
C GLN A 441 4.22 -7.41 -0.34
N GLY A 442 2.90 -7.22 -0.29
CA GLY A 442 2.19 -6.44 -1.31
C GLY A 442 2.02 -7.20 -2.63
N THR A 443 1.81 -6.48 -3.72
CA THR A 443 1.62 -7.06 -5.06
C THR A 443 2.96 -7.18 -5.77
N PRO A 444 3.49 -8.39 -5.98
CA PRO A 444 4.78 -8.60 -6.64
C PRO A 444 4.73 -8.22 -8.12
N SER A 445 5.84 -7.73 -8.67
CA SER A 445 5.95 -7.50 -10.10
C SER A 445 6.03 -8.83 -10.88
N TYR A 446 5.65 -8.80 -12.17
CA TYR A 446 5.79 -9.97 -13.03
C TYR A 446 7.24 -10.48 -13.14
N ILE A 447 8.22 -9.56 -13.04
CA ILE A 447 9.65 -9.91 -13.02
C ILE A 447 9.99 -10.65 -11.72
N THR A 448 9.51 -10.18 -10.56
CA THR A 448 9.74 -10.84 -9.27
C THR A 448 9.23 -12.28 -9.28
N LEU A 449 7.97 -12.48 -9.69
CA LEU A 449 7.41 -13.84 -9.73
C LEU A 449 8.04 -14.71 -10.82
N TRP A 450 8.43 -14.14 -11.96
CA TRP A 450 9.18 -14.89 -12.96
C TRP A 450 10.53 -15.38 -12.43
N LEU A 451 11.32 -14.51 -11.78
CA LEU A 451 12.60 -14.88 -11.17
C LEU A 451 12.44 -15.89 -10.02
N ALA A 452 11.36 -15.75 -9.24
CA ALA A 452 11.07 -16.68 -8.15
C ALA A 452 10.61 -18.05 -8.65
N ASP A 453 9.89 -18.12 -9.78
CA ASP A 453 9.41 -19.34 -10.40
C ASP A 453 10.51 -20.09 -11.17
N GLU A 454 11.47 -19.35 -11.76
CA GLU A 454 12.64 -19.91 -12.43
C GLU A 454 13.88 -19.81 -11.53
N LYS A 455 14.65 -20.89 -11.53
CA LYS A 455 15.92 -20.92 -10.80
C LYS A 455 17.01 -20.20 -11.62
N GLN A 456 17.05 -18.87 -11.53
CA GLN A 456 18.06 -18.08 -12.21
C GLN A 456 19.39 -18.11 -11.45
N PRO A 457 20.55 -18.09 -12.14
CA PRO A 457 21.83 -17.87 -11.49
C PRO A 457 21.84 -16.53 -10.74
N LEU A 458 22.49 -16.49 -9.56
CA LEU A 458 22.61 -15.26 -8.76
C LEU A 458 23.41 -14.16 -9.48
N GLU A 459 24.26 -14.54 -10.42
CA GLU A 459 25.04 -13.64 -11.27
C GLU A 459 24.22 -13.07 -12.43
N TYR A 460 22.98 -13.55 -12.62
CA TYR A 460 22.10 -13.06 -13.68
C TYR A 460 21.78 -11.59 -13.48
N ASP A 461 22.09 -10.77 -14.50
CA ASP A 461 21.85 -9.34 -14.46
C ASP A 461 20.65 -8.94 -15.31
N ILE A 462 19.54 -8.61 -14.67
CA ILE A 462 18.29 -8.22 -15.37
C ILE A 462 18.42 -6.89 -16.12
N ARG A 463 19.46 -6.07 -15.89
CA ARG A 463 19.73 -4.85 -16.65
C ARG A 463 20.12 -5.13 -18.10
N THR A 464 20.58 -6.35 -18.36
CA THR A 464 20.91 -6.79 -19.73
C THR A 464 19.68 -7.08 -20.58
N LEU A 465 18.49 -7.19 -19.95
CA LEU A 465 17.23 -7.37 -20.67
C LEU A 465 16.87 -6.08 -21.41
N SER A 466 16.81 -6.16 -22.75
CA SER A 466 16.23 -5.11 -23.59
C SER A 466 14.73 -4.94 -23.28
N ASP A 467 14.11 -3.89 -23.80
CA ASP A 467 12.67 -3.70 -23.66
C ASP A 467 11.88 -4.85 -24.31
N GLU A 468 12.36 -5.37 -25.44
CA GLU A 468 11.81 -6.58 -26.06
C GLU A 468 11.95 -7.82 -25.15
N GLY A 469 13.10 -7.96 -24.48
CA GLY A 469 13.33 -9.01 -23.51
C GLY A 469 12.37 -8.93 -22.31
N ARG A 470 12.12 -7.75 -21.80
CA ARG A 470 11.14 -7.49 -20.72
C ARG A 470 9.71 -7.78 -21.17
N ALA A 471 9.35 -7.38 -22.39
CA ALA A 471 8.06 -7.73 -22.98
C ALA A 471 7.91 -9.27 -23.12
N GLY A 472 8.95 -9.96 -23.57
CA GLY A 472 8.99 -11.42 -23.65
C GLY A 472 8.80 -12.10 -22.28
N VAL A 473 9.45 -11.60 -21.23
CA VAL A 473 9.23 -12.07 -19.84
C VAL A 473 7.79 -11.87 -19.39
N ARG A 474 7.19 -10.70 -19.71
CA ARG A 474 5.79 -10.41 -19.41
C ARG A 474 4.86 -11.40 -20.10
N ASP A 475 5.09 -11.71 -21.37
CA ASP A 475 4.29 -12.65 -22.15
C ASP A 475 4.44 -14.09 -21.64
N ILE A 476 5.66 -14.48 -21.24
CA ILE A 476 5.91 -15.79 -20.61
C ILE A 476 5.12 -15.87 -19.31
N MET A 477 5.21 -14.84 -18.46
CA MET A 477 4.51 -14.84 -17.18
C MET A 477 3.00 -14.83 -17.34
N LYS A 478 2.46 -14.08 -18.32
CA LYS A 478 1.04 -14.11 -18.66
C LYS A 478 0.58 -15.51 -19.01
N ARG A 479 1.29 -16.21 -19.89
CA ARG A 479 0.99 -17.62 -20.24
C ARG A 479 1.06 -18.56 -19.04
N ARG A 480 2.01 -18.34 -18.12
CA ARG A 480 2.10 -19.13 -16.86
C ARG A 480 0.91 -18.89 -15.95
N LEU A 481 0.52 -17.63 -15.76
CA LEU A 481 -0.67 -17.31 -14.98
C LEU A 481 -1.92 -17.92 -15.59
N ASP A 482 -2.10 -17.81 -16.91
CA ASP A 482 -3.24 -18.40 -17.60
C ASP A 482 -3.28 -19.93 -17.46
N SER A 483 -2.14 -20.62 -17.62
CA SER A 483 -2.09 -22.10 -17.55
C SER A 483 -2.19 -22.64 -16.12
N ARG A 484 -1.62 -21.94 -15.14
CA ARG A 484 -1.51 -22.41 -13.76
C ARG A 484 -2.59 -21.88 -12.83
N THR A 485 -3.15 -20.71 -13.11
CA THR A 485 -4.19 -20.11 -12.26
C THR A 485 -5.53 -19.99 -12.98
N ARG A 486 -5.59 -20.32 -14.28
CA ARG A 486 -6.79 -20.20 -15.11
C ARG A 486 -7.47 -18.83 -15.00
N GLY A 487 -6.66 -17.76 -14.85
CA GLY A 487 -7.15 -16.40 -14.76
C GLY A 487 -7.55 -15.94 -13.35
N VAL A 488 -7.21 -16.68 -12.30
CA VAL A 488 -7.36 -16.21 -10.92
C VAL A 488 -6.40 -15.03 -10.62
N LEU A 489 -5.19 -15.10 -11.19
CA LEU A 489 -4.21 -14.01 -11.14
C LEU A 489 -3.98 -13.42 -12.54
N GLU A 490 -3.71 -12.12 -12.59
CA GLU A 490 -3.39 -11.40 -13.84
C GLU A 490 -2.29 -10.36 -13.63
N ILE A 491 -1.70 -9.89 -14.74
CA ILE A 491 -0.71 -8.80 -14.74
C ILE A 491 -1.44 -7.49 -15.00
N SER A 492 -1.38 -6.56 -14.06
CA SER A 492 -1.91 -5.21 -14.19
C SER A 492 -1.18 -4.40 -15.27
N THR A 493 -1.73 -3.26 -15.64
CA THR A 493 -1.11 -2.30 -16.60
C THR A 493 0.29 -1.86 -16.16
N ARG A 494 0.51 -1.71 -14.85
CA ARG A 494 1.80 -1.35 -14.24
C ARG A 494 2.79 -2.52 -14.11
N GLY A 495 2.40 -3.72 -14.49
CA GLY A 495 3.25 -4.90 -14.43
C GLY A 495 3.28 -5.61 -13.07
N ASN A 496 2.39 -5.27 -12.15
CA ASN A 496 2.20 -6.02 -10.90
C ASN A 496 1.23 -7.18 -11.12
N ILE A 497 1.40 -8.26 -10.38
CA ILE A 497 0.49 -9.39 -10.38
C ILE A 497 -0.48 -9.25 -9.23
N ASP A 498 -1.77 -9.39 -9.52
CA ASP A 498 -2.84 -9.32 -8.53
C ASP A 498 -3.98 -10.29 -8.90
N PHE A 499 -4.95 -10.46 -7.99
CA PHE A 499 -6.15 -11.20 -8.31
C PHE A 499 -6.97 -10.48 -9.38
N LEU A 500 -7.47 -11.25 -10.36
CA LEU A 500 -8.38 -10.74 -11.39
C LEU A 500 -9.57 -9.95 -10.79
N HIS A 501 -10.08 -10.43 -9.66
CA HIS A 501 -11.17 -9.80 -8.93
C HIS A 501 -11.16 -10.25 -7.48
N ARG A 502 -11.81 -9.45 -6.59
CA ARG A 502 -11.98 -9.79 -5.17
C ARG A 502 -12.59 -11.18 -4.97
N THR A 503 -13.61 -11.55 -5.77
CA THR A 503 -14.25 -12.87 -5.65
C THR A 503 -13.28 -14.03 -5.87
N ALA A 504 -12.28 -13.86 -6.73
CA ALA A 504 -11.23 -14.87 -6.92
C ALA A 504 -10.35 -15.01 -5.68
N ARG A 505 -10.01 -13.89 -5.02
CA ARG A 505 -9.30 -13.90 -3.75
C ARG A 505 -10.12 -14.56 -2.64
N ASP A 506 -11.39 -14.14 -2.49
CA ASP A 506 -12.29 -14.69 -1.48
C ASP A 506 -12.51 -16.20 -1.68
N TRP A 507 -12.56 -16.66 -2.93
CA TRP A 507 -12.68 -18.07 -3.26
C TRP A 507 -11.40 -18.87 -2.93
N ILE A 508 -10.22 -18.38 -3.34
CA ILE A 508 -8.97 -19.15 -3.19
C ILE A 508 -8.56 -19.31 -1.72
N PHE A 509 -8.88 -18.31 -0.88
CA PHE A 509 -8.59 -18.36 0.55
C PHE A 509 -9.67 -19.06 1.39
N GLN A 510 -10.69 -19.70 0.78
CA GLN A 510 -11.53 -20.62 1.49
C GLN A 510 -10.67 -21.76 2.05
N PRO A 511 -10.85 -22.16 3.33
CA PRO A 511 -9.99 -23.19 3.97
C PRO A 511 -9.83 -24.45 3.12
N ARG A 512 -10.93 -24.97 2.55
CA ARG A 512 -10.93 -26.14 1.68
C ARG A 512 -10.00 -26.01 0.46
N ILE A 513 -10.02 -24.85 -0.20
CA ILE A 513 -9.24 -24.61 -1.41
C ILE A 513 -7.78 -24.37 -1.04
N TRP A 514 -7.53 -23.49 -0.06
CA TRP A 514 -6.19 -23.09 0.32
C TRP A 514 -5.38 -24.24 0.95
N GLU A 515 -6.00 -25.05 1.79
CA GLU A 515 -5.37 -26.27 2.34
C GLU A 515 -5.05 -27.27 1.23
N GLY A 516 -5.96 -27.47 0.27
CA GLY A 516 -5.71 -28.29 -0.91
C GLY A 516 -4.51 -27.81 -1.73
N ILE A 517 -4.40 -26.50 -1.97
CA ILE A 517 -3.24 -25.90 -2.65
C ILE A 517 -1.96 -26.16 -1.85
N ARG A 518 -1.98 -25.91 -0.55
CA ARG A 518 -0.81 -26.08 0.31
C ARG A 518 -0.32 -27.52 0.41
N SER A 519 -1.23 -28.49 0.34
CA SER A 519 -0.87 -29.92 0.36
C SER A 519 -0.12 -30.38 -0.89
N GLU A 520 -0.24 -29.66 -2.01
CA GLU A 520 0.48 -29.94 -3.24
C GLU A 520 1.90 -29.31 -3.29
N VAL A 521 2.24 -28.47 -2.31
CA VAL A 521 3.57 -27.84 -2.23
C VAL A 521 4.58 -28.85 -1.70
N PRO A 522 5.68 -29.14 -2.43
CA PRO A 522 6.74 -30.02 -1.94
C PRO A 522 7.35 -29.54 -0.63
N GLU A 523 7.73 -30.47 0.26
CA GLU A 523 8.27 -30.16 1.59
C GLU A 523 9.58 -29.34 1.53
N ASP A 524 10.39 -29.56 0.49
CA ASP A 524 11.65 -28.85 0.23
C ASP A 524 11.47 -27.48 -0.42
N PHE A 525 10.25 -27.09 -0.79
CA PHE A 525 9.98 -25.80 -1.39
C PHE A 525 9.72 -24.74 -0.31
N ASP A 526 10.44 -23.63 -0.42
CA ASP A 526 10.27 -22.47 0.44
C ASP A 526 10.00 -21.21 -0.39
N PRO A 527 8.78 -20.61 -0.33
CA PRO A 527 8.41 -19.46 -1.10
C PRO A 527 9.22 -18.20 -0.73
N TYR A 528 9.62 -18.05 0.53
CA TYR A 528 10.43 -16.92 0.99
C TYR A 528 11.86 -16.98 0.47
N LEU A 529 12.43 -18.19 0.36
CA LEU A 529 13.75 -18.38 -0.25
C LEU A 529 13.73 -18.00 -1.75
N GLN A 530 12.65 -18.35 -2.47
CA GLN A 530 12.49 -17.98 -3.87
C GLN A 530 12.35 -16.46 -4.05
N LEU A 531 11.55 -15.80 -3.19
CA LEU A 531 11.39 -14.33 -3.19
C LEU A 531 12.70 -13.63 -2.82
N LEU A 532 13.40 -14.10 -1.80
CA LEU A 532 14.70 -13.56 -1.40
C LEU A 532 15.70 -13.61 -2.56
N ARG A 533 15.78 -14.74 -3.26
CA ARG A 533 16.64 -14.88 -4.45
C ARG A 533 16.24 -13.91 -5.57
N ALA A 534 14.95 -13.84 -5.87
CA ALA A 534 14.42 -12.97 -6.92
C ALA A 534 14.74 -11.49 -6.63
N GLU A 535 14.51 -11.03 -5.40
CA GLU A 535 14.76 -9.65 -5.00
C GLU A 535 16.28 -9.35 -4.96
N THR A 536 17.12 -10.30 -4.55
CA THR A 536 18.59 -10.14 -4.60
C THR A 536 19.08 -9.94 -6.05
N ILE A 537 18.55 -10.70 -7.01
CA ILE A 537 18.88 -10.52 -8.45
C ILE A 537 18.41 -9.15 -8.96
N LYS A 538 17.32 -8.61 -8.43
CA LYS A 538 16.79 -7.29 -8.83
C LYS A 538 17.55 -6.10 -8.23
N MET A 539 18.32 -6.29 -7.15
CA MET A 539 18.98 -5.19 -6.44
C MET A 539 19.78 -4.24 -7.34
N PRO A 540 20.63 -4.71 -8.27
CA PRO A 540 21.39 -3.81 -9.13
C PRO A 540 20.50 -2.92 -10.03
N PHE A 541 19.38 -3.45 -10.51
CA PHE A 541 18.41 -2.70 -11.30
C PHE A 541 17.72 -1.61 -10.46
N MET A 542 17.39 -1.93 -9.22
CA MET A 542 16.73 -1.01 -8.31
C MET A 542 17.58 0.18 -7.93
N TYR A 543 18.90 -0.02 -7.69
CA TYR A 543 19.82 1.10 -7.45
C TYR A 543 19.89 2.07 -8.63
N THR A 544 19.82 1.56 -9.86
CA THR A 544 19.79 2.41 -11.05
C THR A 544 18.52 3.26 -11.10
N ALA A 545 17.35 2.64 -10.86
CA ALA A 545 16.06 3.33 -10.85
C ALA A 545 15.96 4.36 -9.70
N LEU A 546 16.44 4.01 -8.50
CA LEU A 546 16.44 4.91 -7.34
C LEU A 546 17.35 6.12 -7.55
N SER A 547 18.43 5.99 -8.33
CA SER A 547 19.34 7.11 -8.63
C SER A 547 18.73 8.19 -9.54
N GLU A 548 17.57 7.93 -10.13
CA GLU A 548 16.81 8.86 -10.99
C GLU A 548 15.75 9.66 -10.22
N LEU A 549 15.47 9.27 -8.96
CA LEU A 549 14.48 9.93 -8.10
C LEU A 549 15.15 10.99 -7.22
N SER A 550 14.34 11.87 -6.61
CA SER A 550 14.82 12.80 -5.58
C SER A 550 15.36 12.04 -4.36
N ASP A 551 16.36 12.60 -3.67
CA ASP A 551 17.07 11.93 -2.57
C ASP A 551 16.15 11.42 -1.45
N SER A 552 15.10 12.17 -1.07
CA SER A 552 14.17 11.74 -0.02
C SER A 552 13.26 10.59 -0.46
N GLN A 553 12.72 10.63 -1.67
CA GLN A 553 11.85 9.56 -2.21
C GLN A 553 12.64 8.28 -2.47
N SER A 554 13.85 8.39 -3.04
CA SER A 554 14.71 7.24 -3.28
C SER A 554 15.13 6.56 -1.99
N MET A 555 15.35 7.32 -0.91
CA MET A 555 15.71 6.78 0.40
C MET A 555 14.57 6.03 1.09
N ASP A 556 13.33 6.51 1.01
CA ASP A 556 12.19 5.83 1.62
C ASP A 556 11.82 4.54 0.87
N ILE A 557 11.76 4.59 -0.45
CA ILE A 557 11.51 3.41 -1.28
C ILE A 557 12.64 2.38 -1.09
N GLY A 558 13.89 2.82 -1.11
CA GLY A 558 15.04 1.95 -0.89
C GLY A 558 15.01 1.25 0.47
N ARG A 559 14.59 1.94 1.53
CA ARG A 559 14.42 1.37 2.88
C ARG A 559 13.36 0.27 2.95
N ILE A 560 12.18 0.55 2.38
CA ILE A 560 11.07 -0.42 2.40
C ILE A 560 11.47 -1.69 1.67
N LEU A 561 12.05 -1.54 0.48
CA LEU A 561 12.48 -2.67 -0.34
C LEU A 561 13.57 -3.50 0.34
N PHE A 562 14.53 -2.83 0.94
CA PHE A 562 15.61 -3.51 1.65
C PHE A 562 15.12 -4.23 2.91
N ALA A 563 14.25 -3.58 3.71
CA ALA A 563 13.62 -4.21 4.86
C ALA A 563 12.79 -5.44 4.45
N THR A 564 12.08 -5.36 3.30
CA THR A 564 11.33 -6.49 2.74
C THR A 564 12.24 -7.68 2.43
N VAL A 565 13.37 -7.45 1.79
CA VAL A 565 14.34 -8.50 1.44
C VAL A 565 14.89 -9.18 2.69
N LEU A 566 15.26 -8.41 3.70
CA LEU A 566 15.75 -8.94 4.97
C LEU A 566 14.66 -9.68 5.75
N TRP A 567 13.43 -9.21 5.66
CA TRP A 567 12.30 -9.91 6.25
C TRP A 567 12.08 -11.26 5.56
N TYR A 568 12.14 -11.36 4.23
CA TYR A 568 12.07 -12.66 3.55
C TYR A 568 13.14 -13.61 4.08
N ALA A 569 14.39 -13.14 4.27
CA ALA A 569 15.46 -13.95 4.83
C ALA A 569 15.12 -14.49 6.23
N SER A 570 14.39 -13.71 7.05
CA SER A 570 13.97 -14.13 8.40
C SER A 570 12.84 -15.17 8.38
N GLN A 571 12.05 -15.23 7.30
CA GLN A 571 10.91 -16.15 7.15
C GLN A 571 11.31 -17.50 6.54
N VAL A 572 12.50 -17.62 5.96
CA VAL A 572 12.97 -18.88 5.36
C VAL A 572 12.96 -20.00 6.38
N LYS A 573 12.35 -21.13 6.03
CA LYS A 573 12.30 -22.32 6.89
C LYS A 573 13.71 -22.85 7.15
N GLN A 574 13.98 -23.21 8.39
CA GLN A 574 15.26 -23.83 8.79
C GLN A 574 15.29 -25.30 8.34
N LEU A 575 15.49 -25.53 7.06
CA LEU A 575 15.68 -26.85 6.49
C LEU A 575 17.19 -27.07 6.24
N PRO A 576 17.74 -28.28 6.46
CA PRO A 576 19.15 -28.54 6.22
C PRO A 576 19.60 -28.28 4.77
N THR A 577 18.68 -28.37 3.81
CA THR A 577 18.92 -28.12 2.39
C THR A 577 18.84 -26.62 2.03
N ALA A 578 18.12 -25.81 2.82
CA ALA A 578 17.94 -24.37 2.56
C ALA A 578 19.06 -23.51 3.13
N ASP A 579 19.69 -23.91 4.23
CA ASP A 579 20.71 -23.09 4.91
C ASP A 579 21.92 -22.73 4.00
N PRO A 580 22.52 -23.65 3.19
CA PRO A 580 23.61 -23.30 2.30
C PRO A 580 23.21 -22.32 1.19
N GLU A 581 22.02 -22.50 0.59
CA GLU A 581 21.51 -21.61 -0.43
C GLU A 581 21.19 -20.22 0.13
N LEU A 582 20.57 -20.16 1.31
CA LEU A 582 20.31 -18.92 2.04
C LEU A 582 21.59 -18.12 2.28
N ILE A 583 22.66 -18.80 2.76
CA ILE A 583 23.94 -18.15 3.00
C ILE A 583 24.54 -17.59 1.70
N LEU A 584 24.48 -18.35 0.61
CA LEU A 584 24.97 -17.90 -0.69
C LEU A 584 24.22 -16.68 -1.21
N ILE A 585 22.87 -16.66 -1.10
CA ILE A 585 22.05 -15.54 -1.50
C ILE A 585 22.37 -14.29 -0.67
N LEU A 586 22.55 -14.44 0.63
CA LEU A 586 22.87 -13.32 1.53
C LEU A 586 24.30 -12.80 1.35
N ASP A 587 25.27 -13.68 1.02
CA ASP A 587 26.60 -13.25 0.62
C ASP A 587 26.58 -12.43 -0.67
N LYS A 588 25.74 -12.84 -1.64
CA LYS A 588 25.55 -12.08 -2.87
C LYS A 588 24.87 -10.75 -2.61
N LEU A 589 23.85 -10.73 -1.76
CA LEU A 589 23.18 -9.50 -1.33
C LEU A 589 24.17 -8.52 -0.72
N ASP A 590 25.07 -8.97 0.16
CA ASP A 590 26.10 -8.15 0.78
C ASP A 590 27.05 -7.52 -0.27
N GLN A 591 27.47 -8.31 -1.27
CA GLN A 591 28.30 -7.83 -2.38
C GLN A 591 27.59 -6.75 -3.22
N GLU A 592 26.31 -6.96 -3.56
CA GLU A 592 25.52 -6.01 -4.34
C GLU A 592 25.29 -4.70 -3.57
N LEU A 593 24.99 -4.81 -2.27
CA LEU A 593 24.87 -3.67 -1.37
C LEU A 593 26.15 -2.84 -1.33
N ASP A 594 27.30 -3.48 -1.12
CA ASP A 594 28.62 -2.81 -1.04
C ASP A 594 28.96 -2.12 -2.38
N GLN A 595 28.69 -2.77 -3.52
CA GLN A 595 28.92 -2.21 -4.85
C GLN A 595 27.99 -1.04 -5.17
N GLY A 596 26.70 -1.14 -4.84
CA GLY A 596 25.71 -0.08 -5.03
C GLY A 596 26.11 1.17 -4.27
N PHE A 597 26.52 1.01 -3.02
CA PHE A 597 27.02 2.09 -2.16
C PHE A 597 28.29 2.76 -2.68
N ARG A 598 29.27 1.98 -3.07
CA ARG A 598 30.53 2.53 -3.63
C ARG A 598 30.27 3.36 -4.90
N ASN A 599 29.26 2.99 -5.68
CA ASN A 599 28.89 3.75 -6.88
C ASN A 599 28.11 5.04 -6.53
N ALA A 600 27.27 5.04 -5.51
CA ALA A 600 26.59 6.22 -5.00
C ALA A 600 27.57 7.23 -4.38
N ILE A 601 28.53 6.77 -3.56
CA ILE A 601 29.57 7.62 -2.92
C ILE A 601 30.50 8.28 -3.96
N LYS A 602 30.77 7.62 -5.09
CA LYS A 602 31.61 8.24 -6.15
C LYS A 602 30.94 9.46 -6.81
N ARG A 603 29.62 9.57 -6.73
CA ARG A 603 28.86 10.72 -7.26
C ARG A 603 28.74 11.87 -6.26
N GLU A 604 28.77 11.59 -4.96
CA GLU A 604 28.69 12.59 -3.89
C GLU A 604 29.87 12.47 -2.92
N ARG A 605 30.53 13.60 -2.65
CA ARG A 605 31.71 13.69 -1.73
C ARG A 605 31.35 13.56 -0.24
N SER A 606 30.26 12.91 0.15
CA SER A 606 29.88 12.74 1.56
C SER A 606 29.93 11.27 1.98
N GLU A 607 30.47 11.03 3.18
CA GLU A 607 30.53 9.74 3.86
C GLU A 607 29.14 9.19 4.18
N THR A 608 28.51 8.50 3.24
CA THR A 608 27.20 7.88 3.46
C THR A 608 27.30 6.37 3.28
N SER A 609 27.20 5.64 4.38
CA SER A 609 27.09 4.17 4.38
C SER A 609 25.61 3.77 4.20
N TYR A 610 25.32 2.54 3.71
CA TYR A 610 23.93 2.06 3.61
C TYR A 610 23.25 1.92 4.97
N ALA A 611 23.99 1.99 6.04
CA ALA A 611 23.49 2.25 7.38
C ALA A 611 22.65 3.54 7.47
N ARG A 612 22.91 4.56 6.65
CA ARG A 612 22.05 5.76 6.57
C ARG A 612 20.69 5.50 5.93
N LEU A 613 20.58 4.60 4.97
CA LEU A 613 19.29 4.23 4.38
C LEU A 613 18.28 3.71 5.41
N ILE A 614 18.76 3.06 6.45
CA ILE A 614 17.90 2.48 7.51
C ILE A 614 17.68 3.45 8.66
N LYS A 615 18.50 4.51 8.81
CA LYS A 615 18.59 5.38 10.00
C LYS A 615 17.44 6.36 10.26
N GLN A 616 16.66 6.77 9.28
CA GLN A 616 15.95 8.06 9.39
C GLN A 616 14.61 8.06 10.13
N LYS A 617 14.03 6.92 10.53
CA LYS A 617 12.71 6.92 11.22
C LYS A 617 12.71 6.65 12.72
N ASP A 618 13.83 6.35 13.34
CA ASP A 618 13.85 5.91 14.75
C ASP A 618 14.35 6.95 15.77
N TYR A 619 14.21 8.21 15.46
CA TYR A 619 14.48 9.28 16.45
C TYR A 619 13.50 9.31 17.65
N ARG A 620 12.52 8.41 17.69
CA ARG A 620 11.49 8.40 18.75
C ARG A 620 12.01 7.90 20.11
N THR A 621 13.15 7.22 20.16
CA THR A 621 13.63 6.59 21.40
C THR A 621 15.13 6.78 21.71
N SER A 622 15.93 7.37 20.83
CA SER A 622 17.37 7.60 21.11
C SER A 622 17.89 8.91 20.49
N PRO A 623 18.54 9.78 21.29
CA PRO A 623 19.04 11.08 20.84
C PRO A 623 20.35 11.02 20.03
N LYS A 624 20.84 9.87 19.61
CA LYS A 624 22.08 9.73 18.83
C LYS A 624 21.89 8.83 17.60
N PRO A 625 22.49 9.17 16.43
CA PRO A 625 22.38 8.36 15.22
C PRO A 625 22.94 6.96 15.47
N ILE A 626 22.17 5.92 15.13
CA ILE A 626 22.61 4.53 15.25
C ILE A 626 23.65 4.26 14.15
N LEU A 627 24.91 4.42 14.49
CA LEU A 627 26.09 4.29 13.61
C LEU A 627 26.45 2.83 13.25
N PHE A 628 25.64 1.81 13.64
CA PHE A 628 26.13 0.46 13.85
C PHE A 628 25.57 -0.65 12.95
N LEU A 629 24.92 -0.30 11.87
CA LEU A 629 24.51 -1.30 10.86
C LEU A 629 25.55 -1.42 9.71
N ASP A 630 26.82 -1.25 10.02
CA ASP A 630 27.89 -1.25 9.01
C ASP A 630 28.23 -2.65 8.45
N THR A 631 27.58 -3.71 8.93
CA THR A 631 27.81 -5.07 8.47
C THR A 631 26.50 -5.81 8.21
N ILE A 632 26.46 -6.64 7.15
CA ILE A 632 25.35 -7.55 6.90
C ILE A 632 25.03 -8.42 8.11
N LEU A 633 26.03 -8.79 8.90
CA LEU A 633 25.86 -9.60 10.11
C LEU A 633 25.03 -8.86 11.18
N GLY A 634 25.20 -7.55 11.33
CA GLY A 634 24.38 -6.71 12.21
C GLY A 634 22.92 -6.67 11.76
N LEU A 635 22.70 -6.56 10.46
CA LEU A 635 21.36 -6.62 9.86
C LEU A 635 20.72 -8.00 10.07
N MET A 636 21.49 -9.08 9.88
CA MET A 636 21.00 -10.43 10.14
C MET A 636 20.63 -10.65 11.63
N ALA A 637 21.34 -10.01 12.55
CA ALA A 637 20.97 -10.02 13.97
C ALA A 637 19.66 -9.23 14.23
N THR A 638 19.46 -8.09 13.56
CA THR A 638 18.23 -7.30 13.64
C THR A 638 16.99 -8.09 13.18
N PHE A 639 17.12 -8.82 12.07
CA PHE A 639 16.05 -9.64 11.49
C PHE A 639 16.09 -11.11 11.98
N CYS A 640 16.97 -11.45 12.91
CA CYS A 640 17.08 -12.78 13.54
C CYS A 640 17.31 -13.93 12.54
N VAL A 641 18.07 -13.70 11.49
CA VAL A 641 18.43 -14.72 10.48
C VAL A 641 19.52 -15.62 11.06
N LEU A 642 19.10 -16.50 11.97
CA LEU A 642 19.98 -17.36 12.77
C LEU A 642 20.91 -18.26 11.94
N PRO A 643 20.50 -18.88 10.81
CA PRO A 643 21.40 -19.70 9.99
C PRO A 643 22.62 -18.91 9.50
N TYR A 644 22.44 -17.69 9.03
CA TYR A 644 23.55 -16.85 8.57
C TYR A 644 24.46 -16.43 9.72
N ILE A 645 23.89 -16.07 10.87
CA ILE A 645 24.67 -15.71 12.05
C ILE A 645 25.52 -16.90 12.51
N LYS A 646 24.98 -18.13 12.50
CA LYS A 646 25.72 -19.36 12.82
C LYS A 646 26.90 -19.58 11.89
N ALA A 647 26.71 -19.33 10.60
CA ALA A 647 27.76 -19.53 9.58
C ALA A 647 28.87 -18.48 9.61
N LYS A 648 28.52 -17.23 9.93
CA LYS A 648 29.43 -16.07 9.78
C LYS A 648 29.94 -15.48 11.09
N LEU A 649 29.44 -15.94 12.26
CA LEU A 649 29.93 -15.47 13.54
C LEU A 649 31.39 -15.91 13.71
N PRO A 650 32.35 -14.98 13.95
CA PRO A 650 33.76 -15.32 14.11
C PRO A 650 33.99 -16.33 15.22
N SER A 651 34.88 -17.31 14.99
CA SER A 651 35.23 -18.33 15.98
C SER A 651 36.15 -17.79 17.11
N ASP A 652 36.87 -16.70 16.82
CA ASP A 652 37.85 -16.12 17.75
C ASP A 652 37.16 -15.34 18.90
N PRO A 653 37.38 -15.70 20.18
CA PRO A 653 36.85 -15.00 21.34
C PRO A 653 37.27 -13.53 21.42
N THR A 654 38.45 -13.18 20.94
CA THR A 654 38.97 -11.79 20.99
C THR A 654 38.25 -10.87 20.04
N GLN A 655 37.81 -11.39 18.91
CA GLN A 655 36.94 -10.66 17.95
C GLN A 655 35.51 -10.57 18.45
N LYS A 656 35.03 -11.51 19.27
CA LYS A 656 33.69 -11.52 19.87
C LYS A 656 33.53 -10.50 21.01
N SER A 657 34.59 -10.04 21.64
CA SER A 657 34.56 -9.05 22.70
C SER A 657 34.76 -7.61 22.23
N SER A 658 34.95 -7.39 20.95
CA SER A 658 35.05 -6.04 20.37
C SER A 658 33.71 -5.30 20.45
N ASP A 659 33.73 -3.96 20.43
CA ASP A 659 32.54 -3.12 20.45
C ASP A 659 31.53 -3.46 19.30
N LYS A 660 32.02 -4.06 18.22
CA LYS A 660 31.18 -4.56 17.12
C LYS A 660 30.22 -5.69 17.54
N HIS A 661 30.62 -6.54 18.51
CA HIS A 661 29.78 -7.66 18.98
C HIS A 661 28.73 -7.25 20.02
N ALA A 662 28.97 -6.16 20.75
CA ALA A 662 27.95 -5.56 21.61
C ALA A 662 26.73 -5.13 20.78
N THR A 663 26.98 -4.63 19.59
CA THR A 663 25.94 -4.21 18.63
C THR A 663 25.09 -5.37 18.09
N LEU A 664 25.67 -6.56 17.90
CA LEU A 664 24.92 -7.74 17.48
C LEU A 664 23.86 -8.15 18.52
N LEU A 665 24.21 -8.08 19.81
CA LEU A 665 23.30 -8.42 20.91
C LEU A 665 22.15 -7.38 20.99
N GLU A 666 22.47 -6.11 20.87
CA GLU A 666 21.49 -5.02 20.85
C GLU A 666 20.50 -5.21 19.71
N ASN A 667 21.00 -5.42 18.50
CA ASN A 667 20.20 -5.65 17.31
C ASN A 667 19.30 -6.88 17.44
N ALA A 668 19.78 -7.98 18.00
CA ALA A 668 19.00 -9.17 18.25
C ALA A 668 17.89 -8.96 19.30
N VAL A 669 18.19 -8.18 20.37
CA VAL A 669 17.24 -7.93 21.46
C VAL A 669 16.13 -6.98 21.05
N PHE A 670 16.46 -5.83 20.46
CA PHE A 670 15.48 -4.79 20.21
C PHE A 670 15.01 -4.73 18.75
N GLY A 671 15.80 -5.34 17.86
CA GLY A 671 15.57 -5.21 16.44
C GLY A 671 15.68 -3.74 16.00
N TYR A 672 14.98 -3.44 14.96
CA TYR A 672 14.83 -2.09 14.44
C TYR A 672 13.43 -1.59 14.83
N ALA A 673 13.34 -0.67 15.80
CA ALA A 673 12.07 -0.05 16.15
C ALA A 673 11.63 0.81 14.96
N GLY A 674 10.53 0.45 14.29
CA GLY A 674 10.05 1.08 13.07
C GLY A 674 10.19 0.23 11.81
N THR A 675 10.59 -1.05 11.94
CA THR A 675 10.43 -1.99 10.84
C THR A 675 8.94 -2.19 10.58
N TYR A 676 8.55 -2.12 9.31
CA TYR A 676 7.21 -2.46 8.85
C TYR A 676 6.87 -3.94 9.06
N TYR A 677 7.80 -4.74 9.63
CA TYR A 677 7.74 -6.19 9.71
C TYR A 677 8.08 -6.67 11.11
N ASP A 678 7.14 -7.35 11.74
CA ASP A 678 7.35 -7.98 13.03
C ASP A 678 8.15 -9.29 12.87
N ILE A 679 9.16 -9.45 13.71
CA ILE A 679 9.90 -10.69 13.86
C ILE A 679 9.39 -11.39 15.12
N GLU A 680 9.02 -12.66 14.99
CA GLU A 680 8.51 -13.45 16.11
C GLU A 680 9.44 -13.44 17.33
N TRP A 681 8.89 -13.21 18.52
CA TRP A 681 9.64 -13.19 19.78
C TRP A 681 10.46 -14.47 19.99
N LYS A 682 9.98 -15.62 19.52
CA LYS A 682 10.71 -16.90 19.57
C LYS A 682 12.02 -16.87 18.77
N GLN A 683 12.01 -16.29 17.59
CA GLN A 683 13.20 -16.14 16.75
C GLN A 683 14.21 -15.20 17.41
N ARG A 684 13.74 -14.10 18.02
CA ARG A 684 14.60 -13.18 18.79
C ARG A 684 15.25 -13.87 19.98
N ILE A 685 14.45 -14.60 20.78
CA ILE A 685 14.98 -15.37 21.94
C ILE A 685 16.04 -16.38 21.48
N ALA A 686 15.79 -17.12 20.39
CA ALA A 686 16.74 -18.10 19.87
C ALA A 686 18.05 -17.45 19.40
N THR A 687 17.97 -16.30 18.74
CA THR A 687 19.14 -15.55 18.28
C THR A 687 19.95 -14.98 19.45
N VAL A 688 19.29 -14.37 20.44
CA VAL A 688 19.92 -13.85 21.65
C VAL A 688 20.64 -14.99 22.45
N ALA A 689 19.93 -16.12 22.61
CA ALA A 689 20.49 -17.28 23.27
C ALA A 689 21.75 -17.79 22.57
N PHE A 690 21.71 -17.95 21.25
CA PHE A 690 22.83 -18.37 20.44
C PHE A 690 24.03 -17.42 20.53
N LEU A 691 23.83 -16.11 20.46
CA LEU A 691 24.89 -15.11 20.58
C LEU A 691 25.58 -15.21 21.96
N LEU A 692 24.79 -15.34 23.04
CA LEU A 692 25.30 -15.47 24.40
C LEU A 692 26.04 -16.81 24.63
N GLU A 693 25.60 -17.91 24.04
CA GLU A 693 26.27 -19.22 24.11
C GLU A 693 27.61 -19.24 23.37
N ASN A 694 27.70 -18.42 22.31
CA ASN A 694 28.91 -18.31 21.51
C ASN A 694 29.86 -17.18 21.94
N GLY A 695 29.71 -16.68 23.17
CA GLY A 695 30.68 -15.82 23.84
C GLY A 695 30.48 -14.32 23.61
N VAL A 696 29.36 -13.87 23.04
CA VAL A 696 28.99 -12.45 23.03
C VAL A 696 28.77 -11.98 24.49
N SER A 697 29.36 -10.85 24.85
CA SER A 697 29.39 -10.38 26.24
C SER A 697 27.98 -10.01 26.74
N ARG A 698 27.59 -10.62 27.88
CA ARG A 698 26.39 -10.23 28.63
C ARG A 698 26.46 -8.83 29.25
N LYS A 699 27.67 -8.29 29.38
CA LYS A 699 27.94 -6.93 29.86
C LYS A 699 28.02 -5.93 28.73
N ALA A 700 27.51 -6.32 27.55
CA ALA A 700 27.43 -5.44 26.39
C ALA A 700 26.77 -4.10 26.79
N ILE A 701 27.39 -3.04 26.37
CA ILE A 701 26.98 -1.68 26.64
C ILE A 701 26.33 -1.16 25.36
N PHE A 702 25.13 -0.57 25.47
CA PHE A 702 24.51 0.15 24.38
C PHE A 702 25.37 1.33 23.94
N PHE A 703 25.08 1.82 22.77
CA PHE A 703 25.68 3.01 22.24
C PHE A 703 25.54 4.24 23.17
N ASP A 704 24.45 4.33 23.93
CA ASP A 704 24.22 5.39 24.93
C ASP A 704 25.01 5.20 26.24
N GLY A 705 25.92 4.19 26.30
CA GLY A 705 26.72 3.89 27.45
C GLY A 705 26.01 3.07 28.52
N ARG A 706 24.76 2.66 28.34
CA ARG A 706 24.01 1.84 29.32
C ARG A 706 24.15 0.36 29.04
N PRO A 707 24.21 -0.49 30.08
CA PRO A 707 24.18 -1.95 29.92
C PRO A 707 22.88 -2.42 29.25
N VAL A 708 22.96 -3.38 28.32
CA VAL A 708 21.79 -3.98 27.62
C VAL A 708 20.69 -4.39 28.60
N ILE A 709 21.09 -4.98 29.74
CA ILE A 709 20.13 -5.44 30.75
C ILE A 709 19.35 -4.31 31.42
N GLU A 710 19.92 -3.12 31.56
CA GLU A 710 19.22 -1.97 32.15
C GLU A 710 18.17 -1.42 31.16
N THR A 711 18.48 -1.38 29.89
CA THR A 711 17.52 -0.95 28.86
C THR A 711 16.39 -1.95 28.72
N VAL A 712 16.68 -3.27 28.79
CA VAL A 712 15.63 -4.33 28.82
C VAL A 712 14.69 -4.10 30.01
N ARG A 713 15.24 -3.83 31.22
CA ARG A 713 14.45 -3.55 32.42
C ARG A 713 13.61 -2.29 32.30
N LYS A 714 14.17 -1.24 31.72
CA LYS A 714 13.44 0.02 31.45
C LYS A 714 12.28 -0.22 30.49
N ARG A 715 12.55 -0.82 29.33
CA ARG A 715 11.52 -1.11 28.31
C ARG A 715 10.41 -2.00 28.85
N ARG A 716 10.72 -3.02 29.65
CA ARG A 716 9.74 -3.88 30.31
C ARG A 716 8.77 -3.12 31.21
N LYS A 717 9.22 -2.02 31.85
CA LYS A 717 8.36 -1.18 32.70
C LYS A 717 7.50 -0.22 31.88
N GLU A 718 7.96 0.14 30.71
CA GLU A 718 7.30 1.15 29.84
C GLU A 718 6.30 0.52 28.86
N THR A 719 6.49 -0.77 28.48
CA THR A 719 5.59 -1.43 27.53
C THR A 719 4.26 -1.81 28.17
N THR A 720 3.18 -1.58 27.42
CA THR A 720 1.81 -2.03 27.74
C THR A 720 1.43 -3.33 27.05
N ASN A 721 2.28 -3.81 26.12
CA ASN A 721 2.06 -5.05 25.37
C ASN A 721 2.55 -6.25 26.22
N GLU A 722 1.65 -7.15 26.61
CA GLU A 722 1.96 -8.30 27.45
C GLU A 722 2.90 -9.31 26.76
N ASP A 723 2.78 -9.53 25.44
CA ASP A 723 3.68 -10.42 24.69
C ASP A 723 5.11 -9.87 24.66
N GLU A 724 5.26 -8.56 24.43
CA GLU A 724 6.56 -7.88 24.53
C GLU A 724 7.14 -7.97 25.94
N LYS A 725 6.30 -7.84 26.95
CA LYS A 725 6.70 -7.92 28.35
C LYS A 725 7.23 -9.31 28.73
N ASP A 726 6.54 -10.37 28.31
CA ASP A 726 6.98 -11.75 28.49
C ASP A 726 8.29 -12.03 27.75
N TYR A 727 8.42 -11.52 26.55
CA TYR A 727 9.68 -11.56 25.79
C TYR A 727 10.83 -10.90 26.55
N LEU A 728 10.64 -9.67 27.06
CA LEU A 728 11.66 -8.92 27.78
C LEU A 728 12.05 -9.59 29.11
N ILE A 729 11.09 -10.23 29.80
CA ILE A 729 11.38 -11.06 31.00
C ILE A 729 12.31 -12.20 30.60
N ARG A 730 12.03 -12.88 29.49
CA ARG A 730 12.84 -13.99 29.02
C ARG A 730 14.25 -13.57 28.62
N VAL A 731 14.41 -12.44 27.97
CA VAL A 731 15.69 -11.84 27.61
C VAL A 731 16.47 -11.44 28.87
N GLU A 732 15.81 -10.85 29.88
CA GLU A 732 16.43 -10.51 31.17
C GLU A 732 16.97 -11.76 31.91
N GLU A 733 16.22 -12.87 31.91
CA GLU A 733 16.68 -14.16 32.44
C GLU A 733 17.96 -14.63 31.74
N LEU A 734 18.01 -14.59 30.40
CA LEU A 734 19.15 -14.98 29.58
C LEU A 734 20.41 -14.13 29.91
N LEU A 735 20.23 -12.83 30.07
CA LEU A 735 21.29 -11.89 30.38
C LEU A 735 21.81 -12.03 31.82
N SER A 736 20.95 -12.43 32.78
CA SER A 736 21.25 -12.52 34.21
C SER A 736 21.90 -13.85 34.61
N THR A 737 21.73 -14.92 33.83
CA THR A 737 22.17 -16.28 34.24
C THR A 737 23.69 -16.41 34.17
N LYS A 738 24.32 -16.70 35.31
CA LYS A 738 25.77 -17.00 35.41
C LYS A 738 26.17 -18.43 35.00
N ARG A 739 25.20 -19.32 34.71
CA ARG A 739 25.44 -20.75 34.40
C ARG A 739 25.25 -21.06 32.91
N SER A 740 26.03 -22.03 32.43
CA SER A 740 25.91 -22.61 31.08
C SER A 740 24.47 -23.06 30.85
N LEU A 741 23.82 -22.50 29.79
CA LEU A 741 22.46 -22.85 29.35
C LEU A 741 22.24 -24.34 29.08
N LYS A 742 23.33 -25.11 28.79
CA LYS A 742 23.30 -26.57 28.63
C LYS A 742 22.71 -27.29 29.83
N GLU A 743 22.97 -26.81 31.06
CA GLU A 743 22.44 -27.44 32.29
C GLU A 743 20.96 -27.04 32.54
N SER A 744 20.55 -25.81 32.24
CA SER A 744 19.18 -25.34 32.44
C SER A 744 18.20 -26.02 31.48
N LEU A 745 18.57 -26.19 30.21
CA LEU A 745 17.75 -26.90 29.24
C LEU A 745 17.63 -28.40 29.50
N LYS A 746 18.75 -29.08 29.95
CA LYS A 746 18.68 -30.48 30.35
C LYS A 746 17.72 -30.70 31.54
N THR A 747 17.68 -29.81 32.49
CA THR A 747 16.84 -29.93 33.70
C THR A 747 15.33 -29.71 33.35
N ARG A 748 15.00 -28.85 32.38
CA ARG A 748 13.64 -28.64 31.95
C ARG A 748 13.12 -29.73 31.00
N PHE A 749 13.94 -30.26 30.08
CA PHE A 749 13.56 -31.41 29.25
C PHE A 749 13.33 -32.68 30.08
N GLN A 750 14.04 -32.81 31.21
CA GLN A 750 13.78 -33.91 32.16
C GLN A 750 12.50 -33.73 33.00
N ARG A 751 12.03 -32.48 33.23
CA ARG A 751 10.77 -32.21 33.91
C ARG A 751 9.54 -32.41 32.99
N VAL A 752 9.64 -32.06 31.71
CA VAL A 752 8.55 -32.30 30.72
C VAL A 752 8.41 -33.78 30.34
N LYS A 753 9.45 -34.61 30.55
CA LYS A 753 9.31 -36.08 30.38
C LYS A 753 8.77 -36.79 31.64
N ARG A 754 8.54 -36.08 32.74
CA ARG A 754 7.97 -36.63 33.99
C ARG A 754 6.59 -36.09 34.34
N SER A 755 6.06 -35.17 33.56
CA SER A 755 4.64 -34.79 33.50
C SER A 755 4.00 -35.32 32.20
#